data_1d9cfb4733b62d1bc9585338344333f1
#
_entry.id   1d9cfb4733b62d1bc9585338344333f1
#
_cell.length_a   1.000
_cell.length_b   1.000
_cell.length_c   1.000
_cell.angle_alpha   90.00
_cell.angle_beta   90.00
_cell.angle_gamma   90.00
#
_symmetry.space_group_name_H-M   'P 1'
#
loop_
_entity.id
_entity.type
_entity.pdbx_description
1 polymer ?
#
loop_
_entity_poly.entity_id
_entity_poly.type
_entity_poly.pdbx_seq_one_letter_code
_entity_poly.pdbx_strand_id
1 'polypeptide(L)'
;MPPHPDENQRLKLGKELGLDSKQIKFWFQNKRTQIKAQAERADNLALRAENERIICENNAIKEALKNVICPACGGLPYGEEERQHSLQKLQLENANLKEEHEKVSKFLTKFVGRPISQVDLSAPFPASSMDLLTGTTRPGAGNIPLDNVVSPGIPDITTLPYQFNGVTDTEKSRMLETAAHAMDELISLLKIDEPLWVKSPIDGKYIIDHDSYEKIFPRATHFESSSVRIESSKDSGLVSMRAMQLVDMFLDSDKWVDLFPAIVTKAKTIQVLEPGMIGNRNGSLQLMYEQMHILSPLVPPREFYFLRYCQQIQAGLWVVLDVSCDFLKEVSHAWKLPSGCMIQEMPTGCSEVTWVEHVEVEDKSQIHHLYGDLIGGSAAYGSERWVISLQRMCERVAFSVEESVFRHDFGGVIKLPEGRRNIMKLAHRMVKSFCSILSMSGNLDISQLSEVNQSGLRISVRKSTEPGQPSGVIVSAASSLWLPLPCESIFNLFKDEKKRVQWDVLSSRNPVTEIAHISTGINSGNCISIIQPFVPTENSVVILQECCTDSLGSLVIYAPMDKPAMNLTTRGEDSSNIPILPSGFIISRNGCRETGSSHNASTSANVPQSGGSLLTVVFQILVSSSSLSKEVSVKSVAGVNSLISSTVQKIKVALRCANLD
;
A
#
# COMPACT_ATOMS: atom_id res chain seq x y z
N MET A 1 38.41 -8.13 38.50
CA MET A 1 37.82 -9.39 38.93
C MET A 1 36.48 -9.57 38.25
N PRO A 2 36.12 -10.74 37.74
CA PRO A 2 34.85 -10.90 37.04
C PRO A 2 33.66 -10.69 38.00
N PRO A 3 32.56 -10.09 37.54
CA PRO A 3 31.38 -9.82 38.37
C PRO A 3 30.64 -11.11 38.79
N HIS A 4 31.01 -12.26 38.22
CA HIS A 4 30.48 -13.58 38.50
C HIS A 4 31.62 -14.55 38.77
N PRO A 5 32.21 -14.57 39.99
CA PRO A 5 33.27 -15.49 40.29
C PRO A 5 32.75 -16.94 40.37
N ASP A 6 33.47 -17.87 39.73
CA ASP A 6 33.21 -19.29 39.81
C ASP A 6 33.56 -19.87 41.21
N GLU A 7 33.34 -21.15 41.42
CA GLU A 7 33.53 -21.75 42.74
C GLU A 7 35.00 -21.76 43.18
N ASN A 8 35.94 -21.97 42.27
CA ASN A 8 37.36 -21.93 42.53
C ASN A 8 37.84 -20.52 42.88
N GLN A 9 37.32 -19.52 42.18
CA GLN A 9 37.63 -18.12 42.45
C GLN A 9 37.07 -17.68 43.80
N ARG A 10 35.87 -18.15 44.19
CA ARG A 10 35.29 -17.89 45.52
C ARG A 10 36.09 -18.54 46.65
N LEU A 11 36.56 -19.80 46.44
CA LEU A 11 37.43 -20.50 47.40
C LEU A 11 38.77 -19.79 47.55
N LYS A 12 39.37 -19.32 46.46
CA LYS A 12 40.63 -18.56 46.51
C LYS A 12 40.47 -17.26 47.28
N LEU A 13 39.41 -16.49 46.98
CA LEU A 13 39.04 -15.28 47.70
C LEU A 13 38.76 -15.52 49.19
N GLY A 14 38.08 -16.64 49.49
CA GLY A 14 37.82 -17.04 50.87
C GLY A 14 39.08 -17.27 51.67
N LYS A 15 40.06 -17.92 51.07
CA LYS A 15 41.38 -18.11 51.70
C LYS A 15 42.17 -16.81 51.89
N GLU A 16 42.08 -15.89 50.91
CA GLU A 16 42.76 -14.59 50.96
C GLU A 16 42.13 -13.63 51.97
N LEU A 17 40.81 -13.64 52.12
CA LEU A 17 40.05 -12.70 52.96
C LEU A 17 39.61 -13.26 54.31
N GLY A 18 39.83 -14.56 54.57
CA GLY A 18 39.38 -15.23 55.79
C GLY A 18 37.84 -15.36 55.87
N LEU A 19 37.14 -15.40 54.72
CA LEU A 19 35.69 -15.45 54.65
C LEU A 19 35.20 -16.78 54.05
N ASP A 20 34.02 -17.24 54.47
CA ASP A 20 33.40 -18.42 53.88
C ASP A 20 32.96 -18.19 52.43
N SER A 21 33.11 -19.17 51.56
CA SER A 21 32.71 -19.14 50.16
C SER A 21 31.25 -18.71 49.95
N LYS A 22 30.34 -19.05 50.88
CA LYS A 22 28.96 -18.63 50.88
C LYS A 22 28.81 -17.11 51.13
N GLN A 23 29.58 -16.55 52.07
CA GLN A 23 29.58 -15.12 52.35
C GLN A 23 30.05 -14.31 51.14
N ILE A 24 31.07 -14.80 50.43
CA ILE A 24 31.54 -14.18 49.18
C ILE A 24 30.47 -14.23 48.10
N LYS A 25 29.78 -15.37 47.93
CA LYS A 25 28.67 -15.51 46.99
C LYS A 25 27.56 -14.49 47.27
N PHE A 26 27.13 -14.35 48.52
CA PHE A 26 26.11 -13.39 48.94
C PHE A 26 26.57 -11.94 48.76
N TRP A 27 27.85 -11.65 49.02
CA TRP A 27 28.39 -10.30 48.81
C TRP A 27 28.34 -9.89 47.34
N PHE A 28 28.77 -10.77 46.42
CA PHE A 28 28.69 -10.50 45.00
C PHE A 28 27.23 -10.39 44.49
N GLN A 29 26.33 -11.19 45.03
CA GLN A 29 24.91 -11.09 44.72
C GLN A 29 24.33 -9.75 45.17
N ASN A 30 24.55 -9.33 46.40
CA ASN A 30 24.11 -8.05 46.93
C ASN A 30 24.73 -6.89 46.17
N LYS A 31 26.01 -6.97 45.83
CA LYS A 31 26.69 -5.92 45.07
C LYS A 31 26.09 -5.73 43.68
N ARG A 32 25.75 -6.81 42.99
CA ARG A 32 25.06 -6.74 41.70
C ARG A 32 23.66 -6.10 41.81
N THR A 33 22.91 -6.50 42.86
CA THR A 33 21.59 -5.92 43.12
C THR A 33 21.70 -4.41 43.40
N GLN A 34 22.69 -3.99 44.16
CA GLN A 34 22.94 -2.57 44.42
C GLN A 34 23.31 -1.80 43.16
N ILE A 35 24.19 -2.33 42.31
CA ILE A 35 24.58 -1.69 41.05
C ILE A 35 23.37 -1.58 40.11
N LYS A 36 22.55 -2.64 40.00
CA LYS A 36 21.34 -2.63 39.20
C LYS A 36 20.34 -1.58 39.70
N ALA A 37 20.10 -1.54 41.01
CA ALA A 37 19.20 -0.54 41.59
C ALA A 37 19.73 0.90 41.44
N GLN A 38 21.06 1.09 41.45
CA GLN A 38 21.66 2.38 41.22
C GLN A 38 21.54 2.84 39.76
N ALA A 39 21.71 1.93 38.79
CA ALA A 39 21.47 2.20 37.36
C ALA A 39 20.00 2.53 37.11
N GLU A 40 19.07 1.75 37.64
CA GLU A 40 17.62 2.01 37.51
C GLU A 40 17.20 3.37 38.11
N ARG A 41 17.83 3.78 39.22
CA ARG A 41 17.58 5.13 39.81
C ARG A 41 18.11 6.22 38.90
N ALA A 42 19.30 6.05 38.30
CA ALA A 42 19.87 7.03 37.38
C ALA A 42 19.00 7.19 36.14
N ASP A 43 18.57 6.05 35.55
CA ASP A 43 17.68 6.04 34.38
C ASP A 43 16.32 6.71 34.69
N ASN A 44 15.73 6.41 35.86
CA ASN A 44 14.49 7.04 36.29
C ASN A 44 14.65 8.56 36.50
N LEU A 45 15.80 9.00 36.96
CA LEU A 45 16.07 10.44 37.19
C LEU A 45 16.23 11.16 35.83
N ALA A 46 16.91 10.52 34.87
CA ALA A 46 17.04 11.04 33.52
C ALA A 46 15.67 11.12 32.80
N LEU A 47 14.83 10.08 32.91
CA LEU A 47 13.48 10.07 32.34
C LEU A 47 12.56 11.12 32.97
N ARG A 48 12.68 11.38 34.26
CA ARG A 48 11.92 12.45 34.92
C ARG A 48 12.32 13.83 34.41
N ALA A 49 13.63 14.10 34.29
CA ALA A 49 14.14 15.36 33.74
C ALA A 49 13.68 15.56 32.29
N GLU A 50 13.68 14.51 31.48
CA GLU A 50 13.19 14.60 30.12
C GLU A 50 11.67 14.84 30.05
N ASN A 51 10.88 14.20 30.90
CA ASN A 51 9.45 14.47 31.01
C ASN A 51 9.15 15.94 31.42
N GLU A 52 9.90 16.49 32.39
CA GLU A 52 9.77 17.90 32.77
C GLU A 52 10.11 18.83 31.62
N ARG A 53 11.17 18.51 30.83
CA ARG A 53 11.54 19.26 29.63
C ARG A 53 10.40 19.25 28.59
N ILE A 54 9.83 18.08 28.30
CA ILE A 54 8.73 17.93 27.37
C ILE A 54 7.47 18.69 27.84
N ILE A 55 7.16 18.67 29.14
CA ILE A 55 6.03 19.43 29.69
C ILE A 55 6.26 20.94 29.52
N CYS A 56 7.46 21.44 29.78
CA CYS A 56 7.80 22.84 29.57
C CYS A 56 7.69 23.25 28.10
N GLU A 57 8.19 22.41 27.19
CA GLU A 57 8.13 22.64 25.75
C GLU A 57 6.68 22.63 25.23
N ASN A 58 5.86 21.67 25.66
CA ASN A 58 4.43 21.63 25.33
C ASN A 58 3.67 22.87 25.84
N ASN A 59 4.01 23.37 27.04
CA ASN A 59 3.38 24.57 27.55
C ASN A 59 3.82 25.82 26.78
N ALA A 60 5.10 25.91 26.39
CA ALA A 60 5.58 27.00 25.54
C ALA A 60 4.92 26.99 24.15
N ILE A 61 4.75 25.82 23.55
CA ILE A 61 4.03 25.64 22.26
C ILE A 61 2.55 26.05 22.39
N LYS A 62 1.88 25.66 23.48
CA LYS A 62 0.48 26.05 23.73
C LYS A 62 0.34 27.57 23.90
N GLU A 63 1.28 28.22 24.58
CA GLU A 63 1.28 29.68 24.69
C GLU A 63 1.59 30.38 23.37
N ALA A 64 2.53 29.84 22.58
CA ALA A 64 2.82 30.34 21.23
C ALA A 64 1.60 30.23 20.31
N LEU A 65 0.88 29.08 20.34
CA LEU A 65 -0.33 28.86 19.56
C LEU A 65 -1.48 29.81 19.91
N LYS A 66 -1.57 30.30 21.13
CA LYS A 66 -2.57 31.32 21.53
C LYS A 66 -2.38 32.65 20.80
N ASN A 67 -1.16 32.94 20.36
CA ASN A 67 -0.79 34.22 19.74
C ASN A 67 -0.59 34.12 18.22
N VAL A 68 -0.86 32.94 17.59
CA VAL A 68 -0.74 32.78 16.15
C VAL A 68 -1.95 33.43 15.47
N ILE A 69 -1.68 34.40 14.62
CA ILE A 69 -2.68 35.05 13.77
C ILE A 69 -2.78 34.24 12.47
N CYS A 70 -3.98 33.86 12.06
CA CYS A 70 -4.20 33.16 10.79
C CYS A 70 -3.75 34.04 9.60
N PRO A 71 -2.80 33.58 8.75
CA PRO A 71 -2.30 34.38 7.63
C PRO A 71 -3.37 34.68 6.58
N ALA A 72 -4.42 33.85 6.51
CA ALA A 72 -5.47 33.99 5.50
C ALA A 72 -6.62 34.92 5.90
N CYS A 73 -6.98 34.98 7.20
CA CYS A 73 -8.10 35.78 7.68
C CYS A 73 -7.73 36.86 8.71
N GLY A 74 -6.48 36.89 9.16
CA GLY A 74 -6.00 37.86 10.18
C GLY A 74 -6.60 37.67 11.57
N GLY A 75 -7.36 36.59 11.82
CA GLY A 75 -7.99 36.28 13.10
C GLY A 75 -7.14 35.39 13.99
N LEU A 76 -7.35 35.51 15.31
CA LEU A 76 -6.80 34.58 16.29
C LEU A 76 -7.41 33.18 16.07
N PRO A 77 -6.66 32.11 16.33
CA PRO A 77 -7.23 30.76 16.26
C PRO A 77 -8.38 30.64 17.24
N TYR A 78 -9.45 29.98 16.82
CA TYR A 78 -10.74 29.76 17.49
C TYR A 78 -10.66 29.94 19.02
N GLY A 79 -11.28 31.05 19.50
CA GLY A 79 -11.32 31.37 20.93
C GLY A 79 -12.11 30.33 21.72
N GLU A 80 -11.84 30.23 23.01
CA GLU A 80 -12.55 29.32 23.94
C GLU A 80 -14.08 29.55 23.89
N GLU A 81 -14.52 30.78 23.59
CA GLU A 81 -15.92 31.14 23.40
C GLU A 81 -16.57 30.48 22.19
N GLU A 82 -15.85 30.37 21.09
CA GLU A 82 -16.36 29.71 19.86
C GLU A 82 -16.42 28.18 20.01
N ARG A 83 -15.48 27.62 20.74
CA ARG A 83 -15.53 26.19 21.14
C ARG A 83 -16.70 25.91 22.08
N GLN A 84 -16.94 26.77 23.06
CA GLN A 84 -18.10 26.65 23.95
C GLN A 84 -19.42 26.82 23.21
N HIS A 85 -19.50 27.77 22.27
CA HIS A 85 -20.69 27.96 21.42
C HIS A 85 -20.95 26.74 20.54
N SER A 86 -19.93 26.17 19.93
CA SER A 86 -20.04 24.94 19.14
C SER A 86 -20.46 23.74 20.01
N LEU A 87 -19.92 23.65 21.21
CA LEU A 87 -20.28 22.59 22.17
C LEU A 87 -21.73 22.72 22.65
N GLN A 88 -22.20 23.95 22.91
CA GLN A 88 -23.60 24.22 23.23
C GLN A 88 -24.53 23.89 22.07
N LYS A 89 -24.15 24.21 20.82
CA LYS A 89 -24.91 23.88 19.61
C LYS A 89 -25.06 22.36 19.46
N LEU A 90 -23.96 21.60 19.60
CA LEU A 90 -23.97 20.14 19.54
C LEU A 90 -24.78 19.51 20.67
N GLN A 91 -24.75 20.10 21.88
CA GLN A 91 -25.58 19.64 23.01
C GLN A 91 -27.07 19.86 22.74
N LEU A 92 -27.44 20.99 22.13
CA LEU A 92 -28.84 21.28 21.75
C LEU A 92 -29.33 20.34 20.66
N GLU A 93 -28.51 20.07 19.64
CA GLU A 93 -28.80 19.13 18.57
C GLU A 93 -28.96 17.71 19.10
N ASN A 94 -28.11 17.29 20.02
CA ASN A 94 -28.20 15.99 20.69
C ASN A 94 -29.48 15.86 21.52
N ALA A 95 -29.91 16.93 22.18
CA ALA A 95 -31.17 16.97 22.91
C ALA A 95 -32.37 16.83 21.96
N ASN A 96 -32.38 17.55 20.84
CA ASN A 96 -33.42 17.47 19.80
C ASN A 96 -33.50 16.05 19.20
N LEU A 97 -32.36 15.45 18.83
CA LEU A 97 -32.30 14.10 18.31
C LEU A 97 -32.79 13.04 19.32
N LYS A 98 -32.52 13.22 20.60
CA LYS A 98 -33.05 12.35 21.66
C LYS A 98 -34.57 12.49 21.79
N GLU A 99 -35.11 13.69 21.68
CA GLU A 99 -36.55 13.92 21.71
C GLU A 99 -37.24 13.31 20.47
N GLU A 100 -36.67 13.44 19.29
CA GLU A 100 -37.17 12.78 18.06
C GLU A 100 -37.09 11.27 18.18
N HIS A 101 -35.98 10.73 18.67
CA HIS A 101 -35.85 9.28 18.93
C HIS A 101 -36.93 8.79 19.90
N GLU A 102 -37.23 9.54 20.96
CA GLU A 102 -38.28 9.20 21.91
C GLU A 102 -39.68 9.26 21.27
N LYS A 103 -39.94 10.23 20.39
CA LYS A 103 -41.21 10.31 19.63
C LYS A 103 -41.37 9.12 18.69
N VAL A 104 -40.33 8.78 17.93
CA VAL A 104 -40.32 7.63 17.02
C VAL A 104 -40.43 6.32 17.81
N SER A 105 -39.75 6.20 18.93
CA SER A 105 -39.82 5.03 19.83
C SER A 105 -41.26 4.83 20.40
N LYS A 106 -41.91 5.91 20.85
CA LYS A 106 -43.32 5.87 21.30
C LYS A 106 -44.27 5.53 20.17
N PHE A 107 -44.01 6.05 18.96
CA PHE A 107 -44.82 5.73 17.79
C PHE A 107 -44.71 4.26 17.41
N LEU A 108 -43.48 3.74 17.33
CA LEU A 108 -43.22 2.31 17.05
C LEU A 108 -43.79 1.39 18.13
N THR A 109 -43.68 1.76 19.41
CA THR A 109 -44.28 1.00 20.52
C THR A 109 -45.80 0.86 20.37
N LYS A 110 -46.45 1.92 19.83
CA LYS A 110 -47.89 1.91 19.58
C LYS A 110 -48.29 1.00 18.41
N PHE A 111 -47.39 0.81 17.43
CA PHE A 111 -47.63 -0.08 16.28
C PHE A 111 -47.19 -1.52 16.52
N VAL A 112 -46.13 -1.75 17.28
CA VAL A 112 -45.53 -3.07 17.50
C VAL A 112 -46.03 -3.71 18.80
N GLY A 113 -46.71 -2.95 19.66
CA GLY A 113 -47.30 -3.47 20.92
C GLY A 113 -46.30 -3.87 21.99
N ARG A 114 -45.02 -3.57 21.84
CA ARG A 114 -43.95 -3.82 22.83
C ARG A 114 -43.00 -2.63 22.92
N PRO A 115 -42.49 -2.26 24.12
CA PRO A 115 -41.47 -1.21 24.25
C PRO A 115 -40.15 -1.66 23.66
N ILE A 116 -39.49 -0.77 22.89
CA ILE A 116 -38.22 -1.01 22.19
C ILE A 116 -37.07 -1.39 23.13
N SER A 117 -37.14 -0.99 24.40
CA SER A 117 -36.18 -1.39 25.45
C SER A 117 -36.18 -2.90 25.80
N GLN A 118 -37.10 -3.67 25.24
CA GLN A 118 -37.17 -5.14 25.40
C GLN A 118 -36.88 -5.91 24.11
N VAL A 119 -36.51 -5.22 23.03
CA VAL A 119 -36.05 -5.85 21.79
C VAL A 119 -34.54 -6.02 21.88
N ASP A 120 -34.14 -7.24 22.19
CA ASP A 120 -32.73 -7.63 22.19
C ASP A 120 -32.24 -7.60 20.73
N LEU A 121 -31.40 -6.60 20.38
CA LEU A 121 -30.84 -6.42 19.05
C LEU A 121 -29.83 -7.52 18.63
N SER A 122 -29.66 -8.52 19.47
CA SER A 122 -28.78 -9.68 19.25
C SER A 122 -29.52 -10.96 18.80
N ALA A 123 -30.84 -10.94 18.63
CA ALA A 123 -31.59 -12.09 18.14
C ALA A 123 -31.86 -11.97 16.62
N PRO A 124 -31.55 -12.99 15.81
CA PRO A 124 -31.90 -13.00 14.39
C PRO A 124 -33.41 -13.06 14.23
N PHE A 125 -33.96 -12.24 13.34
CA PHE A 125 -35.39 -12.27 12.98
C PHE A 125 -35.80 -13.65 12.49
N PRO A 126 -36.92 -14.21 12.95
CA PRO A 126 -37.40 -15.48 12.44
C PRO A 126 -37.89 -15.28 10.99
N ALA A 127 -37.32 -16.04 10.09
CA ALA A 127 -37.81 -16.18 8.72
C ALA A 127 -39.24 -16.72 8.76
N SER A 128 -40.16 -15.98 8.15
CA SER A 128 -41.55 -16.37 8.00
C SER A 128 -41.69 -17.63 7.16
N SER A 129 -42.27 -18.61 7.77
CA SER A 129 -42.77 -19.87 7.27
C SER A 129 -43.32 -19.84 5.83
N MET A 130 -42.76 -20.68 4.98
CA MET A 130 -43.46 -21.49 4.00
C MET A 130 -42.68 -22.79 3.82
N ASP A 131 -42.98 -23.77 4.64
CA ASP A 131 -42.77 -25.17 4.30
C ASP A 131 -43.81 -26.01 5.03
N LEU A 132 -44.78 -26.43 4.27
CA LEU A 132 -45.71 -27.52 4.59
C LEU A 132 -45.33 -28.69 3.69
N LEU A 133 -45.13 -29.84 4.30
CA LEU A 133 -44.97 -31.20 3.74
C LEU A 133 -43.52 -31.70 3.57
N THR A 134 -43.06 -32.45 4.50
CA THR A 134 -43.09 -33.91 4.57
C THR A 134 -42.31 -34.43 5.78
N GLY A 135 -42.89 -35.41 6.40
CA GLY A 135 -42.53 -35.97 7.68
C GLY A 135 -41.38 -36.96 7.71
N THR A 136 -41.20 -37.35 8.91
CA THR A 136 -40.70 -38.62 9.47
C THR A 136 -39.32 -38.65 10.11
N THR A 137 -39.44 -38.87 11.41
CA THR A 137 -38.71 -39.76 12.34
C THR A 137 -37.41 -39.36 12.97
N ARG A 138 -37.52 -39.20 14.28
CA ARG A 138 -36.53 -39.32 15.38
C ARG A 138 -36.14 -40.81 15.58
N PRO A 139 -35.19 -41.22 16.49
CA PRO A 139 -34.37 -40.50 17.47
C PRO A 139 -32.94 -41.07 17.65
N GLY A 140 -32.09 -40.39 18.48
CA GLY A 140 -30.91 -41.03 19.06
C GLY A 140 -29.95 -40.09 19.79
N ALA A 141 -29.86 -40.34 21.07
CA ALA A 141 -29.13 -39.62 22.10
C ALA A 141 -27.61 -39.58 21.97
N GLY A 142 -26.99 -38.58 22.57
CA GLY A 142 -25.66 -38.77 23.14
C GLY A 142 -24.69 -37.61 23.11
N ASN A 143 -24.48 -37.01 24.26
CA ASN A 143 -23.24 -36.41 24.77
C ASN A 143 -22.76 -35.05 24.30
N ILE A 144 -22.76 -34.15 25.26
CA ILE A 144 -22.03 -32.89 25.42
C ILE A 144 -20.51 -33.18 25.53
N PRO A 145 -19.66 -32.37 24.94
CA PRO A 145 -18.55 -31.84 25.74
C PRO A 145 -18.43 -30.31 25.69
N LEU A 146 -17.95 -29.82 26.81
CA LEU A 146 -17.57 -28.50 27.21
C LEU A 146 -16.49 -27.86 26.31
N ASP A 147 -16.43 -26.54 26.49
CA ASP A 147 -15.33 -25.63 26.18
C ASP A 147 -15.16 -25.15 24.71
N ASN A 148 -15.91 -24.09 24.42
CA ASN A 148 -15.45 -23.10 23.46
C ASN A 148 -15.26 -21.75 24.16
N VAL A 149 -14.04 -21.52 24.61
CA VAL A 149 -13.52 -20.17 24.86
C VAL A 149 -13.34 -19.52 23.50
N VAL A 150 -14.30 -18.68 23.12
CA VAL A 150 -14.21 -17.85 21.92
C VAL A 150 -13.16 -16.78 22.20
N SER A 151 -11.96 -16.94 21.65
CA SER A 151 -11.00 -15.86 21.45
C SER A 151 -11.63 -14.82 20.54
N PRO A 152 -11.50 -13.51 20.83
CA PRO A 152 -11.99 -12.47 19.92
C PRO A 152 -11.21 -12.58 18.61
N GLY A 153 -11.93 -12.97 17.56
CA GLY A 153 -11.40 -13.08 16.20
C GLY A 153 -10.85 -11.74 15.73
N ILE A 154 -9.65 -11.79 15.17
CA ILE A 154 -9.06 -10.71 14.38
C ILE A 154 -10.06 -10.42 13.25
N PRO A 155 -10.45 -9.16 12.99
CA PRO A 155 -11.36 -8.85 11.89
C PRO A 155 -10.71 -9.29 10.57
N ASP A 156 -11.44 -10.12 9.87
CA ASP A 156 -11.08 -10.65 8.56
C ASP A 156 -10.85 -9.47 7.59
N ILE A 157 -9.65 -9.39 7.03
CA ILE A 157 -9.21 -8.32 6.09
C ILE A 157 -10.07 -8.30 4.80
N THR A 158 -10.98 -9.26 4.66
CA THR A 158 -11.89 -9.42 3.53
C THR A 158 -13.26 -8.73 3.71
N THR A 159 -13.56 -8.15 4.87
CA THR A 159 -14.82 -7.43 5.04
C THR A 159 -14.76 -6.07 4.35
N LEU A 160 -15.63 -5.90 3.35
CA LEU A 160 -15.90 -4.59 2.77
C LEU A 160 -16.34 -3.62 3.86
N PRO A 161 -15.99 -2.33 3.79
CA PRO A 161 -16.41 -1.30 4.76
C PRO A 161 -17.94 -1.13 4.84
N TYR A 162 -18.69 -1.71 3.89
CA TYR A 162 -20.14 -1.63 3.77
C TYR A 162 -20.77 -3.02 3.71
N GLN A 163 -21.82 -3.27 4.53
CA GLN A 163 -22.64 -4.48 4.46
C GLN A 163 -23.55 -4.42 3.23
N PHE A 164 -23.19 -5.16 2.21
CA PHE A 164 -23.93 -5.23 0.95
C PHE A 164 -25.04 -6.28 1.03
N ASN A 165 -26.30 -5.86 0.94
CA ASN A 165 -27.48 -6.73 1.05
C ASN A 165 -27.97 -7.30 -0.29
N GLY A 166 -27.17 -7.14 -1.37
CA GLY A 166 -27.56 -7.52 -2.73
C GLY A 166 -28.27 -6.40 -3.50
N VAL A 167 -28.26 -6.51 -4.83
CA VAL A 167 -28.90 -5.55 -5.75
C VAL A 167 -30.28 -6.06 -6.13
N THR A 168 -31.30 -5.21 -6.02
CA THR A 168 -32.65 -5.50 -6.49
C THR A 168 -32.72 -5.42 -8.03
N ASP A 169 -33.74 -6.05 -8.66
CA ASP A 169 -33.90 -5.99 -10.12
C ASP A 169 -34.08 -4.56 -10.65
N THR A 170 -34.73 -3.68 -9.86
CA THR A 170 -34.89 -2.26 -10.22
C THR A 170 -33.56 -1.52 -10.20
N GLU A 171 -32.73 -1.75 -9.19
CA GLU A 171 -31.39 -1.18 -9.08
C GLU A 171 -30.49 -1.71 -10.18
N LYS A 172 -30.55 -3.00 -10.49
CA LYS A 172 -29.83 -3.62 -11.60
C LYS A 172 -30.16 -2.95 -12.94
N SER A 173 -31.46 -2.68 -13.19
CA SER A 173 -31.90 -2.00 -14.42
C SER A 173 -31.32 -0.57 -14.51
N ARG A 174 -31.31 0.18 -13.39
CA ARG A 174 -30.69 1.52 -13.34
C ARG A 174 -29.18 1.46 -13.55
N MET A 175 -28.48 0.49 -12.95
CA MET A 175 -27.05 0.29 -13.12
C MET A 175 -26.70 -0.04 -14.58
N LEU A 176 -27.50 -0.85 -15.25
CA LEU A 176 -27.32 -1.17 -16.67
C LEU A 176 -27.53 0.08 -17.54
N GLU A 177 -28.55 0.89 -17.28
CA GLU A 177 -28.80 2.15 -17.98
C GLU A 177 -27.64 3.14 -17.76
N THR A 178 -27.17 3.30 -16.52
CA THR A 178 -26.01 4.12 -16.20
C THR A 178 -24.77 3.66 -16.96
N ALA A 179 -24.50 2.36 -16.97
CA ALA A 179 -23.36 1.79 -17.68
C ALA A 179 -23.47 1.98 -19.21
N ALA A 180 -24.66 1.87 -19.79
CA ALA A 180 -24.88 2.08 -21.21
C ALA A 180 -24.63 3.54 -21.63
N HIS A 181 -25.19 4.53 -20.91
CA HIS A 181 -24.95 5.95 -21.18
C HIS A 181 -23.48 6.32 -20.98
N ALA A 182 -22.85 5.83 -19.92
CA ALA A 182 -21.44 6.06 -19.66
C ALA A 182 -20.52 5.41 -20.71
N MET A 183 -20.94 4.29 -21.33
CA MET A 183 -20.22 3.65 -22.44
C MET A 183 -20.18 4.53 -23.67
N ASP A 184 -21.29 5.15 -24.06
CA ASP A 184 -21.36 6.07 -25.22
C ASP A 184 -20.48 7.30 -24.99
N GLU A 185 -20.47 7.82 -23.77
CA GLU A 185 -19.61 8.92 -23.37
C GLU A 185 -18.13 8.53 -23.41
N LEU A 186 -17.76 7.40 -22.83
CA LEU A 186 -16.38 6.90 -22.86
C LEU A 186 -15.89 6.64 -24.29
N ILE A 187 -16.72 6.07 -25.17
CA ILE A 187 -16.38 5.87 -26.58
C ILE A 187 -16.09 7.21 -27.25
N SER A 188 -16.84 8.25 -26.92
CA SER A 188 -16.61 9.61 -27.42
C SER A 188 -15.27 10.16 -26.92
N LEU A 189 -14.97 10.03 -25.63
CA LEU A 189 -13.68 10.43 -25.03
C LEU A 189 -12.49 9.67 -25.64
N LEU A 190 -12.67 8.40 -25.97
CA LEU A 190 -11.62 7.58 -26.57
C LEU A 190 -11.32 7.93 -28.02
N LYS A 191 -12.36 8.29 -28.82
CA LYS A 191 -12.26 8.50 -30.27
C LYS A 191 -12.04 9.95 -30.68
N ILE A 192 -12.59 10.90 -29.92
CA ILE A 192 -12.52 12.33 -30.24
C ILE A 192 -11.32 12.92 -29.51
N ASP A 193 -10.46 13.64 -30.22
CA ASP A 193 -9.38 14.42 -29.63
C ASP A 193 -9.83 15.86 -29.39
N GLU A 194 -9.77 16.73 -30.40
CA GLU A 194 -10.29 18.10 -30.29
C GLU A 194 -11.80 18.13 -30.59
N PRO A 195 -12.60 18.91 -29.87
CA PRO A 195 -12.25 19.88 -28.81
C PRO A 195 -12.27 19.29 -27.39
N LEU A 196 -12.52 18.00 -27.21
CA LEU A 196 -12.65 17.38 -25.87
C LEU A 196 -11.31 17.32 -25.13
N TRP A 197 -10.22 17.11 -25.83
CA TRP A 197 -8.89 16.96 -25.23
C TRP A 197 -7.99 18.12 -25.66
N VAL A 198 -7.34 18.71 -24.67
CA VAL A 198 -6.30 19.75 -24.87
C VAL A 198 -4.99 19.29 -24.25
N LYS A 199 -3.89 19.71 -24.86
CA LYS A 199 -2.58 19.44 -24.26
C LYS A 199 -2.31 20.44 -23.15
N SER A 200 -2.08 19.92 -21.95
CA SER A 200 -1.63 20.73 -20.82
C SER A 200 -0.34 21.45 -21.15
N PRO A 201 -0.28 22.78 -20.96
CA PRO A 201 0.94 23.55 -21.20
C PRO A 201 2.07 23.23 -20.22
N ILE A 202 1.72 22.61 -19.07
CA ILE A 202 2.66 22.29 -17.99
C ILE A 202 3.43 21.02 -18.31
N ASP A 203 2.77 19.97 -18.77
CA ASP A 203 3.35 18.65 -18.91
C ASP A 203 3.12 18.02 -20.30
N GLY A 204 2.41 18.70 -21.20
CA GLY A 204 2.12 18.23 -22.55
C GLY A 204 1.20 17.02 -22.62
N LYS A 205 0.57 16.61 -21.51
CA LYS A 205 -0.37 15.51 -21.46
C LYS A 205 -1.76 15.96 -21.89
N TYR A 206 -2.56 15.02 -22.37
CA TYR A 206 -3.95 15.29 -22.70
C TYR A 206 -4.80 15.36 -21.43
N ILE A 207 -5.52 16.47 -21.27
CA ILE A 207 -6.51 16.72 -20.23
C ILE A 207 -7.82 17.10 -20.89
N ILE A 208 -8.95 16.81 -20.25
CA ILE A 208 -10.28 17.19 -20.76
C ILE A 208 -10.42 18.72 -20.69
N ASP A 209 -10.87 19.34 -21.80
CA ASP A 209 -11.35 20.72 -21.83
C ASP A 209 -12.74 20.76 -21.18
N HIS A 210 -12.82 21.37 -20.01
CA HIS A 210 -14.01 21.37 -19.17
C HIS A 210 -15.21 22.03 -19.86
N ASP A 211 -14.98 23.16 -20.54
CA ASP A 211 -16.05 23.91 -21.22
C ASP A 211 -16.64 23.12 -22.40
N SER A 212 -15.80 22.46 -23.17
CA SER A 212 -16.23 21.61 -24.28
C SER A 212 -16.91 20.33 -23.79
N TYR A 213 -16.41 19.75 -22.72
CA TYR A 213 -16.99 18.56 -22.12
C TYR A 213 -18.38 18.82 -21.54
N GLU A 214 -18.59 19.89 -20.75
CA GLU A 214 -19.88 20.24 -20.17
C GLU A 214 -20.94 20.57 -21.22
N LYS A 215 -20.55 21.14 -22.37
CA LYS A 215 -21.46 21.39 -23.47
C LYS A 215 -22.00 20.12 -24.13
N ILE A 216 -21.18 19.06 -24.17
CA ILE A 216 -21.53 17.79 -24.81
C ILE A 216 -22.18 16.85 -23.80
N PHE A 217 -21.65 16.81 -22.58
CA PHE A 217 -22.08 15.92 -21.49
C PHE A 217 -22.41 16.71 -20.22
N PRO A 218 -23.54 17.49 -20.23
CA PRO A 218 -23.90 18.29 -19.07
C PRO A 218 -24.17 17.43 -17.86
N ARG A 219 -23.42 17.66 -16.80
CA ARG A 219 -23.48 16.88 -15.55
C ARG A 219 -23.28 17.78 -14.35
N ALA A 220 -24.02 17.51 -13.27
CA ALA A 220 -23.72 18.09 -11.97
C ALA A 220 -22.53 17.38 -11.33
N THR A 221 -21.71 18.12 -10.59
CA THR A 221 -20.65 17.53 -9.76
C THR A 221 -21.25 16.59 -8.73
N HIS A 222 -20.57 15.47 -8.47
CA HIS A 222 -21.05 14.48 -7.52
C HIS A 222 -20.90 14.97 -6.08
N PHE A 223 -19.78 15.62 -5.76
CA PHE A 223 -19.53 16.21 -4.45
C PHE A 223 -19.83 17.71 -4.46
N GLU A 224 -20.45 18.19 -3.38
CA GLU A 224 -20.80 19.62 -3.21
C GLU A 224 -19.73 20.43 -2.49
N SER A 225 -18.59 19.83 -2.17
CA SER A 225 -17.50 20.45 -1.39
C SER A 225 -16.62 21.35 -2.26
N SER A 226 -16.13 22.44 -1.70
CA SER A 226 -15.14 23.31 -2.36
C SER A 226 -13.74 22.69 -2.51
N SER A 227 -13.50 21.53 -1.90
CA SER A 227 -12.24 20.78 -1.97
C SER A 227 -12.23 19.69 -3.04
N VAL A 228 -13.23 19.70 -3.92
CA VAL A 228 -13.35 18.73 -5.01
C VAL A 228 -12.40 19.08 -6.15
N ARG A 229 -11.75 18.02 -6.68
CA ARG A 229 -10.88 18.13 -7.84
C ARG A 229 -11.28 17.09 -8.88
N ILE A 230 -11.37 17.52 -10.13
CA ILE A 230 -11.56 16.65 -11.29
C ILE A 230 -10.20 16.37 -11.90
N GLU A 231 -9.85 15.10 -12.02
CA GLU A 231 -8.63 14.64 -12.68
C GLU A 231 -9.02 13.92 -13.97
N SER A 232 -8.36 14.26 -15.07
CA SER A 232 -8.58 13.63 -16.37
C SER A 232 -7.29 13.43 -17.11
N SER A 233 -7.18 12.33 -17.85
CA SER A 233 -6.01 12.05 -18.69
C SER A 233 -6.34 10.98 -19.73
N LYS A 234 -5.63 11.04 -20.87
CA LYS A 234 -5.70 10.07 -21.96
C LYS A 234 -4.29 9.69 -22.39
N ASP A 235 -4.05 8.40 -22.56
CA ASP A 235 -2.78 7.88 -23.07
C ASP A 235 -3.00 6.59 -23.85
N SER A 236 -2.04 6.22 -24.72
CA SER A 236 -2.15 5.03 -25.57
C SER A 236 -0.81 4.30 -25.64
N GLY A 237 -0.87 2.98 -25.77
CA GLY A 237 0.31 2.15 -25.91
C GLY A 237 0.04 0.79 -26.50
N LEU A 238 1.09 0.22 -27.09
CA LEU A 238 1.07 -1.15 -27.64
C LEU A 238 1.49 -2.13 -26.55
N VAL A 239 0.73 -3.24 -26.41
CA VAL A 239 0.98 -4.32 -25.44
C VAL A 239 1.10 -5.67 -26.11
N SER A 240 2.00 -6.52 -25.62
CA SER A 240 2.30 -7.85 -26.18
C SER A 240 1.29 -8.90 -25.69
N MET A 241 -0.01 -8.63 -25.86
CA MET A 241 -1.08 -9.52 -25.44
C MET A 241 -2.31 -9.32 -26.33
N ARG A 242 -3.07 -10.41 -26.59
CA ARG A 242 -4.30 -10.35 -27.38
C ARG A 242 -5.43 -9.69 -26.62
N ALA A 243 -6.34 -9.01 -27.32
CA ALA A 243 -7.44 -8.27 -26.75
C ALA A 243 -8.32 -9.13 -25.81
N MET A 244 -8.69 -10.33 -26.22
CA MET A 244 -9.55 -11.23 -25.42
C MET A 244 -8.88 -11.65 -24.11
N GLN A 245 -7.55 -11.87 -24.11
CA GLN A 245 -6.81 -12.20 -22.90
C GLN A 245 -6.81 -11.04 -21.91
N LEU A 246 -6.66 -9.79 -22.40
CA LEU A 246 -6.74 -8.59 -21.59
C LEU A 246 -8.13 -8.44 -20.96
N VAL A 247 -9.20 -8.62 -21.76
CA VAL A 247 -10.58 -8.57 -21.28
C VAL A 247 -10.83 -9.59 -20.16
N ASP A 248 -10.39 -10.85 -20.35
CA ASP A 248 -10.54 -11.88 -19.31
C ASP A 248 -9.76 -11.55 -18.02
N MET A 249 -8.60 -10.89 -18.16
CA MET A 249 -7.84 -10.45 -16.98
C MET A 249 -8.46 -9.23 -16.30
N PHE A 250 -9.06 -8.31 -17.06
CA PHE A 250 -9.67 -7.11 -16.50
C PHE A 250 -10.99 -7.41 -15.77
N LEU A 251 -11.71 -8.45 -16.19
CA LEU A 251 -12.96 -8.88 -15.56
C LEU A 251 -12.75 -9.80 -14.34
N ASP A 252 -11.53 -10.18 -14.04
CA ASP A 252 -11.14 -11.03 -12.92
C ASP A 252 -10.40 -10.16 -11.88
N SER A 253 -10.99 -9.96 -10.71
CA SER A 253 -10.44 -9.05 -9.69
C SER A 253 -9.04 -9.45 -9.20
N ASP A 254 -8.73 -10.74 -9.12
CA ASP A 254 -7.42 -11.23 -8.67
C ASP A 254 -6.35 -10.97 -9.73
N LYS A 255 -6.69 -11.25 -11.01
CA LYS A 255 -5.80 -10.96 -12.15
C LYS A 255 -5.61 -9.47 -12.37
N TRP A 256 -6.64 -8.66 -12.07
CA TRP A 256 -6.54 -7.20 -12.09
C TRP A 256 -5.46 -6.69 -11.13
N VAL A 257 -5.46 -7.16 -9.89
CA VAL A 257 -4.40 -6.83 -8.91
C VAL A 257 -3.05 -7.38 -9.34
N ASP A 258 -3.00 -8.55 -9.97
CA ASP A 258 -1.76 -9.13 -10.48
C ASP A 258 -1.17 -8.35 -11.67
N LEU A 259 -2.01 -7.75 -12.51
CA LEU A 259 -1.56 -6.87 -13.59
C LEU A 259 -1.03 -5.52 -13.10
N PHE A 260 -1.62 -4.99 -12.06
CA PHE A 260 -1.36 -3.62 -11.60
C PHE A 260 -0.92 -3.52 -10.13
N PRO A 261 0.04 -4.33 -9.65
CA PRO A 261 0.41 -4.36 -8.23
C PRO A 261 0.96 -3.02 -7.71
N ALA A 262 1.50 -2.17 -8.59
CA ALA A 262 1.97 -0.84 -8.25
C ALA A 262 0.85 0.22 -8.19
N ILE A 263 -0.36 -0.09 -8.67
CA ILE A 263 -1.50 0.83 -8.73
C ILE A 263 -2.63 0.36 -7.83
N VAL A 264 -2.98 -0.93 -7.89
CA VAL A 264 -4.12 -1.53 -7.20
C VAL A 264 -3.64 -2.44 -6.09
N THR A 265 -4.00 -2.14 -4.85
CA THR A 265 -3.65 -2.98 -3.69
C THR A 265 -4.68 -4.03 -3.41
N LYS A 266 -5.95 -3.70 -3.66
CA LYS A 266 -7.10 -4.58 -3.44
C LYS A 266 -8.10 -4.36 -4.56
N ALA A 267 -8.66 -5.43 -5.06
CA ALA A 267 -9.85 -5.40 -5.91
C ALA A 267 -10.77 -6.56 -5.52
N LYS A 268 -12.07 -6.36 -5.67
CA LYS A 268 -13.06 -7.38 -5.40
C LYS A 268 -14.27 -7.19 -6.30
N THR A 269 -14.71 -8.25 -6.96
CA THR A 269 -16.03 -8.29 -7.57
C THR A 269 -17.07 -8.47 -6.46
N ILE A 270 -17.85 -7.42 -6.21
CA ILE A 270 -18.90 -7.44 -5.18
C ILE A 270 -20.06 -8.31 -5.66
N GLN A 271 -20.50 -8.06 -6.91
CA GLN A 271 -21.57 -8.83 -7.54
C GLN A 271 -21.41 -8.82 -9.06
N VAL A 272 -21.64 -9.97 -9.68
CA VAL A 272 -21.81 -10.07 -11.15
C VAL A 272 -23.28 -9.78 -11.45
N LEU A 273 -23.54 -8.66 -12.14
CA LEU A 273 -24.89 -8.24 -12.51
C LEU A 273 -25.31 -8.91 -13.82
N GLU A 274 -24.40 -8.91 -14.82
CA GLU A 274 -24.57 -9.62 -16.09
C GLU A 274 -23.27 -10.37 -16.41
N PRO A 275 -23.33 -11.68 -16.67
CA PRO A 275 -22.13 -12.46 -16.96
C PRO A 275 -21.57 -12.21 -18.38
N GLY A 276 -22.32 -11.52 -19.23
CA GLY A 276 -22.01 -11.34 -20.64
C GLY A 276 -22.36 -12.56 -21.51
N MET A 277 -22.07 -12.46 -22.79
CA MET A 277 -22.33 -13.56 -23.72
C MET A 277 -21.40 -14.74 -23.47
N ILE A 278 -21.94 -15.93 -23.56
CA ILE A 278 -21.18 -17.18 -23.39
C ILE A 278 -20.04 -17.22 -24.41
N GLY A 279 -18.81 -17.35 -23.93
CA GLY A 279 -17.61 -17.52 -24.75
C GLY A 279 -16.90 -16.24 -25.17
N ASN A 280 -17.47 -15.06 -24.97
CA ASN A 280 -16.77 -13.82 -25.34
C ASN A 280 -16.93 -12.62 -24.40
N ARG A 281 -17.56 -12.75 -23.24
CA ARG A 281 -17.68 -11.68 -22.21
C ARG A 281 -18.43 -10.40 -22.67
N ASN A 282 -18.90 -10.32 -23.92
CA ASN A 282 -19.59 -9.14 -24.42
C ASN A 282 -20.88 -8.88 -23.62
N GLY A 283 -21.06 -7.66 -23.12
CA GLY A 283 -22.18 -7.28 -22.26
C GLY A 283 -21.98 -7.67 -20.78
N SER A 284 -20.79 -8.09 -20.37
CA SER A 284 -20.50 -8.38 -18.94
C SER A 284 -20.57 -7.10 -18.13
N LEU A 285 -21.37 -7.11 -17.04
CA LEU A 285 -21.51 -6.02 -16.08
C LEU A 285 -21.27 -6.52 -14.67
N GLN A 286 -20.35 -5.89 -13.96
CA GLN A 286 -19.96 -6.25 -12.60
C GLN A 286 -19.96 -5.02 -11.71
N LEU A 287 -20.40 -5.18 -10.46
CA LEU A 287 -20.18 -4.21 -9.39
C LEU A 287 -18.86 -4.53 -8.72
N MET A 288 -17.94 -3.56 -8.72
CA MET A 288 -16.56 -3.71 -8.30
C MET A 288 -16.23 -2.77 -7.14
N TYR A 289 -15.27 -3.21 -6.34
CA TYR A 289 -14.50 -2.40 -5.40
C TYR A 289 -13.03 -2.44 -5.78
N GLU A 290 -12.35 -1.31 -5.73
CA GLU A 290 -10.89 -1.28 -5.80
C GLU A 290 -10.29 -0.24 -4.85
N GLN A 291 -9.08 -0.51 -4.39
CA GLN A 291 -8.26 0.41 -3.63
C GLN A 291 -6.98 0.68 -4.41
N MET A 292 -6.82 1.94 -4.84
CA MET A 292 -5.66 2.43 -5.55
C MET A 292 -4.66 3.12 -4.61
N HIS A 293 -3.39 3.03 -4.92
CA HIS A 293 -2.35 3.68 -4.13
C HIS A 293 -1.22 4.30 -4.96
N ILE A 294 -0.53 5.23 -4.36
CA ILE A 294 0.81 5.65 -4.76
C ILE A 294 1.81 4.85 -3.92
N LEU A 295 2.95 4.47 -4.51
CA LEU A 295 3.99 3.69 -3.83
C LEU A 295 4.76 4.54 -2.80
N SER A 296 4.03 5.07 -1.83
CA SER A 296 4.55 5.89 -0.74
C SER A 296 3.68 5.73 0.51
N PRO A 297 4.29 5.71 1.70
CA PRO A 297 3.54 5.70 2.96
C PRO A 297 2.92 7.06 3.30
N LEU A 298 3.22 8.11 2.53
CA LEU A 298 2.80 9.50 2.80
C LEU A 298 1.53 9.90 2.04
N VAL A 299 1.05 9.04 1.15
CA VAL A 299 -0.16 9.28 0.35
C VAL A 299 -1.20 8.23 0.73
N PRO A 300 -2.35 8.63 1.25
CA PRO A 300 -3.41 7.69 1.58
C PRO A 300 -3.93 7.02 0.30
N PRO A 301 -4.37 5.76 0.38
CA PRO A 301 -4.99 5.09 -0.76
C PRO A 301 -6.35 5.71 -1.08
N ARG A 302 -6.77 5.59 -2.34
CA ARG A 302 -8.11 5.97 -2.82
C ARG A 302 -8.95 4.71 -2.99
N GLU A 303 -10.20 4.77 -2.55
CA GLU A 303 -11.14 3.66 -2.67
C GLU A 303 -12.24 4.04 -3.66
N PHE A 304 -12.56 3.11 -4.54
CA PHE A 304 -13.59 3.28 -5.56
C PHE A 304 -14.59 2.12 -5.51
N TYR A 305 -15.85 2.48 -5.64
CA TYR A 305 -16.95 1.57 -5.92
C TYR A 305 -17.52 1.94 -7.28
N PHE A 306 -17.59 0.99 -8.21
CA PHE A 306 -17.95 1.29 -9.58
C PHE A 306 -18.53 0.08 -10.32
N LEU A 307 -19.22 0.36 -11.41
CA LEU A 307 -19.67 -0.61 -12.38
C LEU A 307 -18.56 -0.82 -13.40
N ARG A 308 -18.14 -2.06 -13.63
CA ARG A 308 -17.28 -2.43 -14.76
C ARG A 308 -18.12 -3.08 -15.83
N TYR A 309 -18.19 -2.45 -17.00
CA TYR A 309 -18.96 -2.91 -18.14
C TYR A 309 -18.07 -3.15 -19.34
N CYS A 310 -18.21 -4.32 -19.98
CA CYS A 310 -17.39 -4.71 -21.11
C CYS A 310 -18.24 -4.89 -22.37
N GLN A 311 -17.84 -4.25 -23.47
CA GLN A 311 -18.54 -4.33 -24.74
C GLN A 311 -17.59 -4.54 -25.90
N GLN A 312 -17.93 -5.49 -26.78
CA GLN A 312 -17.29 -5.64 -28.09
C GLN A 312 -17.96 -4.72 -29.09
N ILE A 313 -17.23 -3.70 -29.55
CA ILE A 313 -17.75 -2.72 -30.51
C ILE A 313 -17.75 -3.30 -31.93
N GLN A 314 -16.68 -4.03 -32.27
CA GLN A 314 -16.51 -4.79 -33.52
C GLN A 314 -15.51 -5.92 -33.31
N ALA A 315 -15.34 -6.78 -34.32
CA ALA A 315 -14.37 -7.86 -34.23
C ALA A 315 -12.97 -7.32 -33.93
N GLY A 316 -12.37 -7.79 -32.82
CA GLY A 316 -11.04 -7.35 -32.35
C GLY A 316 -11.01 -5.99 -31.65
N LEU A 317 -12.16 -5.30 -31.50
CA LEU A 317 -12.24 -4.01 -30.80
C LEU A 317 -13.15 -4.11 -29.58
N TRP A 318 -12.56 -3.91 -28.40
CA TRP A 318 -13.24 -3.97 -27.12
C TRP A 318 -13.14 -2.64 -26.37
N VAL A 319 -14.19 -2.34 -25.59
CA VAL A 319 -14.16 -1.23 -24.62
C VAL A 319 -14.52 -1.80 -23.25
N VAL A 320 -13.71 -1.47 -22.26
CA VAL A 320 -13.97 -1.75 -20.83
C VAL A 320 -14.18 -0.43 -20.15
N LEU A 321 -15.37 -0.23 -19.61
CA LEU A 321 -15.81 0.96 -18.91
C LEU A 321 -15.79 0.72 -17.39
N ASP A 322 -15.33 1.71 -16.65
CA ASP A 322 -15.49 1.84 -15.20
C ASP A 322 -16.25 3.14 -14.92
N VAL A 323 -17.37 3.08 -14.20
CA VAL A 323 -18.16 4.25 -13.82
C VAL A 323 -18.79 4.05 -12.44
N SER A 324 -18.68 5.03 -11.55
CA SER A 324 -19.38 5.00 -10.25
C SER A 324 -20.89 5.21 -10.44
N CYS A 325 -21.69 4.71 -9.51
CA CYS A 325 -23.14 4.83 -9.55
C CYS A 325 -23.69 5.28 -8.19
N ASP A 326 -24.81 6.00 -8.20
CA ASP A 326 -25.42 6.63 -7.01
C ASP A 326 -25.79 5.65 -5.90
N PHE A 327 -25.87 4.36 -6.21
CA PHE A 327 -26.18 3.31 -5.23
C PHE A 327 -25.16 3.24 -4.08
N LEU A 328 -23.90 3.69 -4.29
CA LEU A 328 -22.80 3.63 -3.32
C LEU A 328 -22.24 5.03 -2.98
N LYS A 329 -23.03 6.09 -3.22
CA LYS A 329 -22.65 7.49 -3.09
C LYS A 329 -22.01 7.87 -1.73
N GLU A 330 -22.52 7.31 -0.65
CA GLU A 330 -22.11 7.69 0.72
C GLU A 330 -20.83 6.99 1.21
N VAL A 331 -20.28 6.08 0.43
CA VAL A 331 -19.24 5.15 0.89
C VAL A 331 -17.82 5.61 0.52
N SER A 332 -17.66 6.46 -0.48
CA SER A 332 -16.35 6.83 -1.02
C SER A 332 -16.15 8.34 -1.17
N HIS A 333 -14.90 8.80 -0.97
CA HIS A 333 -14.44 10.17 -1.26
C HIS A 333 -13.85 10.31 -2.68
N ALA A 334 -13.96 9.27 -3.49
CA ALA A 334 -13.51 9.25 -4.87
C ALA A 334 -14.59 8.63 -5.75
N TRP A 335 -14.84 9.26 -6.91
CA TRP A 335 -15.90 8.93 -7.82
C TRP A 335 -15.35 8.78 -9.23
N LYS A 336 -15.55 7.61 -9.85
CA LYS A 336 -15.20 7.41 -11.25
C LYS A 336 -16.29 8.00 -12.14
N LEU A 337 -15.93 9.03 -12.87
CA LEU A 337 -16.63 9.45 -14.08
C LEU A 337 -16.34 8.41 -15.19
N PRO A 338 -16.98 8.44 -16.37
CA PRO A 338 -16.67 7.47 -17.42
C PRO A 338 -15.19 7.36 -17.70
N SER A 339 -14.58 6.27 -17.21
CA SER A 339 -13.18 5.92 -17.29
C SER A 339 -13.03 4.54 -17.89
N GLY A 340 -11.84 4.18 -18.33
CA GLY A 340 -11.58 2.84 -18.84
C GLY A 340 -10.73 2.83 -20.10
N CYS A 341 -10.83 1.80 -20.91
CA CYS A 341 -9.93 1.65 -22.04
C CYS A 341 -10.61 1.04 -23.27
N MET A 342 -10.06 1.37 -24.43
CA MET A 342 -10.31 0.73 -25.71
C MET A 342 -9.13 -0.19 -26.02
N ILE A 343 -9.43 -1.42 -26.44
CA ILE A 343 -8.44 -2.45 -26.75
C ILE A 343 -8.66 -2.86 -28.20
N GLN A 344 -7.73 -2.52 -29.08
CA GLN A 344 -7.74 -2.88 -30.50
C GLN A 344 -6.74 -3.98 -30.76
N GLU A 345 -7.21 -5.16 -31.16
CA GLU A 345 -6.34 -6.27 -31.55
C GLU A 345 -5.64 -5.96 -32.88
N MET A 346 -4.33 -6.18 -32.91
CA MET A 346 -3.48 -5.99 -34.07
C MET A 346 -3.20 -7.33 -34.77
N PRO A 347 -2.93 -7.34 -36.07
CA PRO A 347 -2.62 -8.59 -36.81
C PRO A 347 -1.41 -9.36 -36.26
N THR A 348 -0.53 -8.69 -35.55
CA THR A 348 0.69 -9.26 -34.93
C THR A 348 0.41 -10.08 -33.68
N GLY A 349 -0.86 -10.11 -33.18
CA GLY A 349 -1.21 -10.75 -31.90
C GLY A 349 -0.95 -9.86 -30.68
N CYS A 350 -0.51 -8.62 -30.90
CA CYS A 350 -0.46 -7.56 -29.90
C CYS A 350 -1.79 -6.79 -29.87
N SER A 351 -1.96 -5.91 -28.90
CA SER A 351 -3.11 -5.00 -28.85
C SER A 351 -2.65 -3.57 -28.64
N GLU A 352 -3.30 -2.63 -29.29
CA GLU A 352 -3.20 -1.21 -28.94
C GLU A 352 -4.26 -0.90 -27.87
N VAL A 353 -3.82 -0.31 -26.77
CA VAL A 353 -4.69 0.07 -25.64
C VAL A 353 -4.67 1.57 -25.50
N THR A 354 -5.85 2.21 -25.64
CA THR A 354 -6.05 3.62 -25.31
C THR A 354 -6.82 3.71 -24.01
N TRP A 355 -6.26 4.41 -23.03
CA TRP A 355 -6.78 4.52 -21.68
C TRP A 355 -7.25 5.95 -21.38
N VAL A 356 -8.42 6.06 -20.79
CA VAL A 356 -8.95 7.32 -20.25
C VAL A 356 -9.16 7.13 -18.74
N GLU A 357 -8.60 8.02 -17.96
CA GLU A 357 -8.90 8.13 -16.53
C GLU A 357 -9.60 9.47 -16.32
N HIS A 358 -10.79 9.42 -15.71
CA HIS A 358 -11.61 10.59 -15.44
C HIS A 358 -12.31 10.39 -14.09
N VAL A 359 -11.88 11.15 -13.08
CA VAL A 359 -12.33 10.96 -11.70
C VAL A 359 -12.59 12.28 -11.01
N GLU A 360 -13.54 12.27 -10.09
CA GLU A 360 -13.82 13.35 -9.16
C GLU A 360 -13.38 12.90 -7.75
N VAL A 361 -12.56 13.68 -7.07
CA VAL A 361 -11.96 13.33 -5.79
C VAL A 361 -12.16 14.45 -4.79
N GLU A 362 -12.63 14.11 -3.60
CA GLU A 362 -12.69 15.01 -2.46
C GLU A 362 -11.47 14.79 -1.55
N ASP A 363 -10.45 15.62 -1.69
CA ASP A 363 -9.25 15.55 -0.88
C ASP A 363 -9.48 16.24 0.49
N LYS A 364 -9.96 15.47 1.46
CA LYS A 364 -10.09 15.93 2.87
C LYS A 364 -8.78 15.86 3.65
N SER A 365 -7.82 15.06 3.21
CA SER A 365 -6.52 14.90 3.85
C SER A 365 -5.50 15.87 3.25
N GLN A 366 -4.69 16.50 4.11
CA GLN A 366 -3.55 17.27 3.63
C GLN A 366 -2.54 16.32 2.96
N ILE A 367 -2.36 16.53 1.65
CA ILE A 367 -1.33 15.82 0.89
C ILE A 367 0.04 16.25 1.43
N HIS A 368 0.89 15.28 1.72
CA HIS A 368 2.25 15.58 2.16
C HIS A 368 3.00 16.38 1.08
N HIS A 369 3.70 17.45 1.46
CA HIS A 369 4.33 18.42 0.54
C HIS A 369 5.25 17.76 -0.51
N LEU A 370 5.93 16.65 -0.18
CA LEU A 370 6.78 15.91 -1.12
C LEU A 370 6.01 15.34 -2.33
N TYR A 371 4.72 15.13 -2.21
CA TYR A 371 3.86 14.54 -3.24
C TYR A 371 2.84 15.53 -3.82
N GLY A 372 2.85 16.79 -3.37
CA GLY A 372 1.92 17.83 -3.80
C GLY A 372 1.92 18.02 -5.32
N ASP A 373 3.09 18.19 -5.93
CA ASP A 373 3.23 18.39 -7.37
C ASP A 373 2.86 17.14 -8.18
N LEU A 374 3.20 15.95 -7.66
CA LEU A 374 2.90 14.67 -8.32
C LEU A 374 1.39 14.40 -8.35
N ILE A 375 0.69 14.71 -7.27
CA ILE A 375 -0.75 14.47 -7.12
C ILE A 375 -1.56 15.62 -7.71
N GLY A 376 -1.09 16.86 -7.61
CA GLY A 376 -1.70 18.04 -8.22
C GLY A 376 -1.68 18.02 -9.75
N GLY A 377 -0.70 17.34 -10.34
CA GLY A 377 -0.67 16.99 -11.76
C GLY A 377 -1.36 15.64 -12.00
N SER A 378 -1.88 15.40 -13.21
CA SER A 378 -2.49 14.11 -13.60
C SER A 378 -1.53 12.90 -13.61
N ALA A 379 -0.26 13.09 -13.19
CA ALA A 379 0.78 12.07 -13.27
C ALA A 379 0.62 10.92 -12.25
N ALA A 380 0.07 11.22 -11.06
CA ALA A 380 0.01 10.25 -9.97
C ALA A 380 -1.00 9.12 -10.22
N TYR A 381 -2.17 9.46 -10.74
CA TYR A 381 -3.27 8.53 -10.93
C TYR A 381 -3.75 8.47 -12.40
N GLY A 382 -3.03 9.09 -13.32
CA GLY A 382 -3.44 9.23 -14.72
C GLY A 382 -3.24 7.99 -15.58
N SER A 383 -3.80 8.05 -16.79
CA SER A 383 -3.82 7.00 -17.82
C SER A 383 -2.43 6.50 -18.23
N GLU A 384 -1.43 7.37 -18.29
CA GLU A 384 -0.03 7.00 -18.61
C GLU A 384 0.48 5.91 -17.66
N ARG A 385 0.13 6.00 -16.38
CA ARG A 385 0.55 5.02 -15.38
C ARG A 385 -0.07 3.65 -15.63
N TRP A 386 -1.32 3.61 -16.04
CA TRP A 386 -2.02 2.38 -16.41
C TRP A 386 -1.41 1.74 -17.65
N VAL A 387 -1.21 2.52 -18.71
CA VAL A 387 -0.65 2.05 -19.98
C VAL A 387 0.76 1.49 -19.79
N ILE A 388 1.66 2.23 -19.13
CA ILE A 388 3.04 1.81 -18.92
C ILE A 388 3.10 0.57 -18.00
N SER A 389 2.30 0.53 -16.95
CA SER A 389 2.24 -0.66 -16.07
C SER A 389 1.74 -1.89 -16.82
N LEU A 390 0.73 -1.72 -17.67
CA LEU A 390 0.20 -2.80 -18.50
C LEU A 390 1.25 -3.29 -19.51
N GLN A 391 1.93 -2.39 -20.22
CA GLN A 391 3.00 -2.71 -21.15
C GLN A 391 4.08 -3.56 -20.48
N ARG A 392 4.56 -3.12 -19.31
CA ARG A 392 5.57 -3.84 -18.53
C ARG A 392 5.11 -5.23 -18.10
N MET A 393 3.86 -5.37 -17.66
CA MET A 393 3.34 -6.68 -17.24
C MET A 393 3.10 -7.62 -18.42
N CYS A 394 2.59 -7.12 -19.54
CA CYS A 394 2.45 -7.92 -20.76
C CYS A 394 3.81 -8.36 -21.30
N GLU A 395 4.81 -7.47 -21.31
CA GLU A 395 6.19 -7.80 -21.68
C GLU A 395 6.76 -8.89 -20.76
N ARG A 396 6.60 -8.74 -19.43
CA ARG A 396 7.01 -9.75 -18.45
C ARG A 396 6.37 -11.11 -18.70
N VAL A 397 5.06 -11.15 -19.02
CA VAL A 397 4.35 -12.40 -19.36
C VAL A 397 4.92 -13.00 -20.64
N ALA A 398 5.15 -12.21 -21.69
CA ALA A 398 5.76 -12.66 -22.92
C ALA A 398 7.14 -13.29 -22.67
N PHE A 399 8.01 -12.60 -21.92
CA PHE A 399 9.34 -13.10 -21.52
C PHE A 399 9.28 -14.37 -20.66
N SER A 400 8.17 -14.65 -19.97
CA SER A 400 8.02 -15.89 -19.19
C SER A 400 7.78 -17.14 -20.05
N VAL A 401 7.30 -16.97 -21.26
CA VAL A 401 6.88 -18.06 -22.17
C VAL A 401 7.88 -18.28 -23.31
N GLU A 402 8.63 -17.25 -23.71
CA GLU A 402 9.49 -17.27 -24.89
C GLU A 402 10.80 -18.03 -24.65
N GLU A 403 10.98 -19.15 -25.35
CA GLU A 403 12.18 -20.01 -25.22
C GLU A 403 13.45 -19.35 -25.78
N SER A 404 13.33 -18.42 -26.74
CA SER A 404 14.47 -17.72 -27.34
C SER A 404 15.27 -16.87 -26.36
N VAL A 405 14.61 -16.35 -25.32
CA VAL A 405 15.20 -15.49 -24.28
C VAL A 405 16.15 -16.27 -23.36
N PHE A 406 15.99 -17.60 -23.25
CA PHE A 406 16.87 -18.44 -22.42
C PHE A 406 18.35 -18.37 -22.75
N ARG A 407 18.68 -18.03 -24.01
CA ARG A 407 20.08 -17.94 -24.47
C ARG A 407 20.82 -16.75 -23.88
N HIS A 408 20.13 -15.79 -23.30
CA HIS A 408 20.69 -14.57 -22.72
C HIS A 408 20.70 -14.58 -21.17
N ASP A 409 20.10 -15.59 -20.56
CA ASP A 409 20.12 -15.74 -19.11
C ASP A 409 21.47 -16.32 -18.65
N PHE A 410 22.21 -15.58 -17.84
CA PHE A 410 23.48 -16.02 -17.27
C PHE A 410 23.26 -16.82 -15.96
N GLY A 411 24.00 -17.91 -15.82
CA GLY A 411 24.08 -18.67 -14.60
C GLY A 411 23.59 -20.12 -14.73
N GLY A 412 24.48 -21.09 -14.50
CA GLY A 412 24.18 -22.52 -14.57
C GLY A 412 23.24 -23.07 -13.50
N VAL A 413 22.64 -22.20 -12.68
CA VAL A 413 21.72 -22.56 -11.59
C VAL A 413 20.33 -22.90 -12.12
N ILE A 414 19.86 -22.18 -13.16
CA ILE A 414 18.53 -22.36 -13.74
C ILE A 414 18.66 -23.17 -15.03
N LYS A 415 18.32 -24.44 -14.97
CA LYS A 415 18.49 -25.39 -16.07
C LYS A 415 17.21 -25.68 -16.86
N LEU A 416 16.05 -25.41 -16.27
CA LEU A 416 14.74 -25.79 -16.78
C LEU A 416 13.84 -24.59 -17.04
N PRO A 417 13.04 -24.59 -18.12
CA PRO A 417 12.02 -23.58 -18.38
C PRO A 417 11.02 -23.41 -17.22
N GLU A 418 10.63 -24.52 -16.60
CA GLU A 418 9.76 -24.49 -15.44
C GLU A 418 10.39 -23.76 -14.24
N GLY A 419 11.68 -24.00 -13.99
CA GLY A 419 12.41 -23.31 -12.93
C GLY A 419 12.42 -21.80 -13.14
N ARG A 420 12.65 -21.35 -14.39
CA ARG A 420 12.58 -19.95 -14.77
C ARG A 420 11.19 -19.36 -14.51
N ARG A 421 10.13 -20.02 -14.97
CA ARG A 421 8.74 -19.59 -14.76
C ARG A 421 8.39 -19.48 -13.27
N ASN A 422 8.82 -20.43 -12.46
CA ASN A 422 8.55 -20.43 -11.02
C ASN A 422 9.32 -19.33 -10.28
N ILE A 423 10.55 -19.03 -10.68
CA ILE A 423 11.29 -17.86 -10.14
C ILE A 423 10.57 -16.57 -10.53
N MET A 424 10.11 -16.43 -11.76
CA MET A 424 9.35 -15.26 -12.18
C MET A 424 8.02 -15.11 -11.42
N LYS A 425 7.31 -16.21 -11.14
CA LYS A 425 6.11 -16.20 -10.29
C LYS A 425 6.44 -15.80 -8.85
N LEU A 426 7.51 -16.36 -8.28
CA LEU A 426 7.96 -16.05 -6.92
C LEU A 426 8.35 -14.58 -6.80
N ALA A 427 9.11 -14.06 -7.76
CA ALA A 427 9.51 -12.65 -7.81
C ALA A 427 8.30 -11.72 -8.01
N HIS A 428 7.30 -12.12 -8.83
CA HIS A 428 6.05 -11.37 -8.96
C HIS A 428 5.27 -11.30 -7.63
N ARG A 429 5.16 -12.43 -6.91
CA ARG A 429 4.57 -12.47 -5.56
C ARG A 429 5.34 -11.57 -4.58
N MET A 430 6.66 -11.54 -4.68
CA MET A 430 7.52 -10.65 -3.91
C MET A 430 7.19 -9.17 -4.17
N VAL A 431 7.07 -8.77 -5.44
CA VAL A 431 6.69 -7.41 -5.84
C VAL A 431 5.30 -7.05 -5.34
N LYS A 432 4.31 -7.91 -5.55
CA LYS A 432 2.93 -7.71 -5.08
C LYS A 432 2.88 -7.54 -3.56
N SER A 433 3.55 -8.42 -2.81
CA SER A 433 3.64 -8.32 -1.35
C SER A 433 4.32 -7.03 -0.90
N PHE A 434 5.38 -6.59 -1.57
CA PHE A 434 6.07 -5.34 -1.28
C PHE A 434 5.18 -4.12 -1.53
N CYS A 435 4.49 -4.06 -2.66
CA CYS A 435 3.60 -2.94 -2.98
C CYS A 435 2.44 -2.82 -1.97
N SER A 436 1.89 -3.95 -1.53
CA SER A 436 0.76 -3.96 -0.58
C SER A 436 1.10 -3.39 0.80
N ILE A 437 2.38 -3.41 1.22
CA ILE A 437 2.82 -2.84 2.49
C ILE A 437 2.63 -1.33 2.53
N LEU A 438 2.80 -0.68 1.40
CA LEU A 438 2.75 0.79 1.30
C LEU A 438 1.34 1.35 1.42
N SER A 439 0.30 0.56 1.17
CA SER A 439 -1.08 0.97 1.39
C SER A 439 -1.44 1.11 2.87
N MET A 440 -0.66 0.49 3.76
CA MET A 440 -0.74 0.56 5.24
C MET A 440 -2.17 0.64 5.82
N SER A 441 -3.14 0.03 5.15
CA SER A 441 -4.52 -0.11 5.61
C SER A 441 -4.63 -1.27 6.61
N GLY A 442 -3.98 -1.20 7.74
CA GLY A 442 -3.99 -2.29 8.71
C GLY A 442 -4.00 -1.78 10.15
N ASN A 443 -4.87 -2.33 10.93
CA ASN A 443 -5.42 -2.02 12.24
C ASN A 443 -4.46 -1.86 13.45
N LEU A 444 -3.20 -1.52 13.27
CA LEU A 444 -2.34 -1.10 14.40
C LEU A 444 -1.30 -0.10 13.87
N ASP A 445 -1.78 1.07 13.48
CA ASP A 445 -0.91 2.22 13.32
C ASP A 445 -0.40 2.64 14.70
N ILE A 446 0.84 2.26 15.00
CA ILE A 446 1.60 2.89 16.08
C ILE A 446 2.14 4.23 15.57
N SER A 447 1.35 4.94 14.79
CA SER A 447 1.66 6.27 14.28
C SER A 447 1.71 7.33 15.40
N GLN A 448 1.16 7.02 16.56
CA GLN A 448 1.24 7.90 17.73
C GLN A 448 2.63 8.00 18.37
N LEU A 449 3.58 7.11 18.02
CA LEU A 449 4.98 7.22 18.47
C LEU A 449 5.88 7.99 17.48
N SER A 450 5.40 8.30 16.28
CA SER A 450 6.19 8.96 15.23
C SER A 450 5.79 10.41 14.95
N GLU A 451 4.87 11.01 15.69
CA GLU A 451 4.56 12.45 15.57
C GLU A 451 5.74 13.38 15.90
N VAL A 452 6.84 12.82 16.35
CA VAL A 452 8.01 13.61 16.74
C VAL A 452 8.94 13.96 15.57
N ASN A 453 8.79 13.34 14.39
CA ASN A 453 9.70 13.61 13.28
C ASN A 453 8.97 13.99 12.01
N GLN A 454 9.22 15.20 11.52
CA GLN A 454 8.95 15.68 10.16
C GLN A 454 9.61 14.82 9.05
N SER A 455 10.12 13.64 9.38
CA SER A 455 10.93 12.78 8.52
C SER A 455 10.13 11.87 7.58
N GLY A 456 8.80 11.95 7.54
CA GLY A 456 7.99 11.12 6.63
C GLY A 456 8.13 9.60 6.85
N LEU A 457 8.51 9.17 8.06
CA LEU A 457 8.64 7.76 8.41
C LEU A 457 7.32 7.23 8.96
N ARG A 458 6.84 6.12 8.41
CA ARG A 458 5.72 5.34 8.94
C ARG A 458 6.15 3.93 9.32
N ILE A 459 5.65 3.44 10.44
CA ILE A 459 5.93 2.09 10.95
C ILE A 459 4.61 1.37 11.17
N SER A 460 4.53 0.11 10.76
CA SER A 460 3.39 -0.77 11.03
C SER A 460 3.86 -2.09 11.64
N VAL A 461 3.00 -2.67 12.48
CA VAL A 461 3.24 -3.96 13.13
C VAL A 461 2.05 -4.87 12.83
N ARG A 462 2.33 -6.06 12.30
CA ARG A 462 1.27 -7.04 12.01
C ARG A 462 1.68 -8.45 12.42
N LYS A 463 0.71 -9.27 12.77
CA LYS A 463 0.91 -10.70 12.94
C LYS A 463 0.70 -11.39 11.60
N SER A 464 1.66 -12.20 11.17
CA SER A 464 1.57 -12.99 9.95
C SER A 464 1.31 -14.45 10.28
N THR A 465 0.27 -15.01 9.66
CA THR A 465 -0.09 -16.43 9.70
C THR A 465 -0.43 -16.95 8.30
N GLU A 466 -0.29 -16.11 7.26
CA GLU A 466 -0.65 -16.43 5.90
C GLU A 466 0.37 -17.34 5.22
N PRO A 467 -0.06 -18.27 4.35
CA PRO A 467 0.83 -19.06 3.51
C PRO A 467 1.74 -18.16 2.66
N GLY A 468 3.00 -18.55 2.51
CA GLY A 468 3.96 -17.79 1.72
C GLY A 468 4.54 -16.55 2.41
N GLN A 469 4.19 -16.31 3.67
CA GLN A 469 4.82 -15.32 4.55
C GLN A 469 5.42 -16.01 5.76
N PRO A 470 6.50 -15.48 6.37
CA PRO A 470 7.03 -16.04 7.61
C PRO A 470 6.02 -15.85 8.73
N SER A 471 5.80 -16.93 9.52
CA SER A 471 4.93 -16.88 10.70
C SER A 471 5.58 -16.08 11.81
N GLY A 472 4.83 -15.16 12.43
CA GLY A 472 5.31 -14.34 13.54
C GLY A 472 4.83 -12.91 13.47
N VAL A 473 5.48 -12.04 14.22
CA VAL A 473 5.22 -10.59 14.21
C VAL A 473 6.17 -9.92 13.21
N ILE A 474 5.61 -9.24 12.23
CA ILE A 474 6.36 -8.49 11.22
C ILE A 474 6.24 -7.02 11.56
N VAL A 475 7.38 -6.36 11.67
CA VAL A 475 7.49 -4.90 11.77
C VAL A 475 7.93 -4.38 10.41
N SER A 476 7.14 -3.50 9.82
CA SER A 476 7.42 -2.84 8.55
C SER A 476 7.63 -1.36 8.79
N ALA A 477 8.63 -0.79 8.14
CA ALA A 477 8.86 0.64 8.17
C ALA A 477 9.12 1.17 6.76
N ALA A 478 8.52 2.32 6.44
CA ALA A 478 8.67 2.98 5.16
C ALA A 478 8.93 4.48 5.36
N SER A 479 9.83 5.03 4.56
CA SER A 479 10.16 6.45 4.56
C SER A 479 10.33 6.94 3.13
N SER A 480 9.88 8.16 2.85
CA SER A 480 10.07 8.82 1.56
C SER A 480 10.87 10.10 1.74
N LEU A 481 11.81 10.32 0.84
CA LEU A 481 12.69 11.49 0.83
C LEU A 481 12.93 11.99 -0.60
N TRP A 482 13.22 13.27 -0.71
CA TRP A 482 13.64 13.86 -1.97
C TRP A 482 15.16 13.86 -2.11
N LEU A 483 15.65 13.60 -3.33
CA LEU A 483 17.07 13.63 -3.68
C LEU A 483 17.28 14.48 -4.94
N PRO A 484 18.29 15.38 -4.99
CA PRO A 484 18.60 16.23 -6.14
C PRO A 484 19.36 15.48 -7.22
N LEU A 485 18.92 14.29 -7.57
CA LEU A 485 19.57 13.41 -8.54
C LEU A 485 18.53 12.80 -9.48
N PRO A 486 18.92 12.51 -10.73
CA PRO A 486 18.05 11.81 -11.66
C PRO A 486 17.80 10.36 -11.19
N CYS A 487 16.61 9.84 -11.47
CA CYS A 487 16.19 8.48 -11.11
C CYS A 487 17.20 7.41 -11.53
N GLU A 488 17.80 7.55 -12.71
CA GLU A 488 18.77 6.60 -13.25
C GLU A 488 20.02 6.48 -12.37
N SER A 489 20.54 7.59 -11.84
CA SER A 489 21.71 7.58 -10.97
C SER A 489 21.46 6.83 -9.67
N ILE A 490 20.26 6.98 -9.11
CA ILE A 490 19.83 6.29 -7.88
C ILE A 490 19.60 4.81 -8.18
N PHE A 491 18.94 4.50 -9.29
CA PHE A 491 18.69 3.13 -9.73
C PHE A 491 19.98 2.35 -9.95
N ASN A 492 20.98 2.96 -10.61
CA ASN A 492 22.27 2.36 -10.88
C ASN A 492 23.08 2.08 -9.60
N LEU A 493 22.87 2.84 -8.52
CA LEU A 493 23.44 2.52 -7.22
C LEU A 493 22.88 1.20 -6.65
N PHE A 494 21.55 1.01 -6.73
CA PHE A 494 20.89 -0.16 -6.14
C PHE A 494 21.00 -1.42 -7.01
N LYS A 495 21.03 -1.26 -8.33
CA LYS A 495 21.15 -2.35 -9.29
C LYS A 495 22.54 -3.00 -9.24
N ASP A 496 23.59 -2.20 -9.08
CA ASP A 496 24.97 -2.64 -9.12
C ASP A 496 25.31 -3.46 -7.85
N GLU A 497 25.51 -4.76 -8.03
CA GLU A 497 25.85 -5.68 -6.96
C GLU A 497 27.15 -5.29 -6.21
N LYS A 498 28.13 -4.72 -6.92
CA LYS A 498 29.41 -4.29 -6.34
C LYS A 498 29.24 -3.08 -5.42
N LYS A 499 28.24 -2.25 -5.66
CA LYS A 499 27.91 -1.10 -4.82
C LYS A 499 27.03 -1.44 -3.63
N ARG A 500 26.47 -2.67 -3.58
CA ARG A 500 25.58 -3.09 -2.52
C ARG A 500 26.20 -2.92 -1.11
N VAL A 501 27.48 -3.17 -0.96
CA VAL A 501 28.22 -2.97 0.30
C VAL A 501 28.18 -1.52 0.82
N GLN A 502 27.89 -0.55 -0.03
CA GLN A 502 27.86 0.87 0.33
C GLN A 502 26.54 1.26 1.04
N TRP A 503 25.44 0.58 0.73
CA TRP A 503 24.12 0.92 1.25
C TRP A 503 23.43 -0.19 2.05
N ASP A 504 23.69 -1.46 1.77
CA ASP A 504 23.00 -2.57 2.41
C ASP A 504 23.54 -2.79 3.84
N VAL A 505 22.74 -2.39 4.81
CA VAL A 505 23.07 -2.53 6.23
C VAL A 505 22.98 -3.98 6.68
N LEU A 506 22.07 -4.76 6.07
CA LEU A 506 21.81 -6.15 6.44
C LEU A 506 22.90 -7.10 5.94
N SER A 507 23.60 -6.77 4.86
CA SER A 507 24.70 -7.60 4.34
C SER A 507 25.98 -7.56 5.20
N SER A 508 26.00 -6.76 6.27
CA SER A 508 27.17 -6.60 7.15
C SER A 508 28.45 -6.20 6.40
N ARG A 509 28.32 -5.49 5.29
CA ARG A 509 29.40 -5.07 4.35
C ARG A 509 30.11 -6.23 3.63
N ASN A 510 29.51 -7.42 3.61
CA ASN A 510 30.06 -8.52 2.82
C ASN A 510 29.82 -8.30 1.33
N PRO A 511 30.80 -8.61 0.47
CA PRO A 511 30.59 -8.59 -0.96
C PRO A 511 29.56 -9.63 -1.36
N VAL A 512 28.85 -9.35 -2.44
CA VAL A 512 27.84 -10.26 -3.00
C VAL A 512 28.22 -10.61 -4.44
N THR A 513 27.71 -11.74 -4.93
CA THR A 513 27.93 -12.21 -6.31
C THR A 513 26.58 -12.62 -6.91
N GLU A 514 26.28 -12.13 -8.09
CA GLU A 514 25.13 -12.60 -8.87
C GLU A 514 25.44 -14.01 -9.41
N ILE A 515 24.61 -14.98 -9.05
CA ILE A 515 24.76 -16.39 -9.45
C ILE A 515 23.77 -16.80 -10.54
N ALA A 516 22.70 -16.02 -10.75
CA ALA A 516 21.77 -16.20 -11.85
C ALA A 516 21.09 -14.87 -12.20
N HIS A 517 20.80 -14.69 -13.49
CA HIS A 517 20.17 -13.51 -14.04
C HIS A 517 19.07 -13.91 -15.01
N ILE A 518 17.86 -13.35 -14.87
CA ILE A 518 16.70 -13.58 -15.71
C ILE A 518 16.20 -12.23 -16.23
N SER A 519 16.22 -12.03 -17.55
CA SER A 519 15.61 -10.85 -18.17
C SER A 519 14.08 -10.95 -18.10
N THR A 520 13.43 -9.84 -17.72
CA THR A 520 11.97 -9.73 -17.61
C THR A 520 11.36 -8.73 -18.60
N GLY A 521 12.20 -8.17 -19.48
CA GLY A 521 11.81 -7.21 -20.50
C GLY A 521 12.99 -6.85 -21.42
N ILE A 522 12.71 -6.04 -22.44
CA ILE A 522 13.69 -5.55 -23.42
C ILE A 522 14.71 -4.62 -22.75
N ASN A 523 14.24 -3.82 -21.78
CA ASN A 523 15.13 -2.96 -21.03
C ASN A 523 16.05 -3.81 -20.14
N SER A 524 17.38 -3.64 -20.30
CA SER A 524 18.39 -4.35 -19.49
C SER A 524 18.31 -4.05 -17.99
N GLY A 525 17.55 -3.02 -17.59
CA GLY A 525 17.20 -2.72 -16.20
C GLY A 525 16.14 -3.65 -15.64
N ASN A 526 15.35 -4.33 -16.47
CA ASN A 526 14.24 -5.18 -16.09
C ASN A 526 14.72 -6.63 -15.97
N CYS A 527 15.04 -7.04 -14.75
CA CYS A 527 15.64 -8.36 -14.50
C CYS A 527 15.33 -8.88 -13.10
N ILE A 528 15.43 -10.19 -12.97
CA ILE A 528 15.46 -10.89 -11.69
C ILE A 528 16.85 -11.47 -11.51
N SER A 529 17.46 -11.19 -10.36
CA SER A 529 18.79 -11.68 -9.99
C SER A 529 18.71 -12.57 -8.75
N ILE A 530 19.46 -13.67 -8.77
CA ILE A 530 19.74 -14.46 -7.57
C ILE A 530 21.16 -14.10 -7.14
N ILE A 531 21.28 -13.54 -5.95
CA ILE A 531 22.50 -12.97 -5.41
C ILE A 531 22.94 -13.78 -4.20
N GLN A 532 24.19 -14.16 -4.16
CA GLN A 532 24.79 -14.88 -3.04
C GLN A 532 25.70 -13.94 -2.25
N PRO A 533 25.39 -13.67 -0.96
CA PRO A 533 26.31 -12.98 -0.07
C PRO A 533 27.52 -13.86 0.25
N PHE A 534 28.70 -13.24 0.35
CA PHE A 534 29.90 -13.94 0.83
C PHE A 534 29.90 -13.91 2.37
N VAL A 535 29.43 -15.00 2.98
CA VAL A 535 29.47 -15.19 4.44
C VAL A 535 30.42 -16.35 4.76
N PRO A 536 31.50 -16.10 5.51
CA PRO A 536 32.52 -17.15 5.76
C PRO A 536 32.02 -18.41 6.50
N THR A 537 30.91 -18.29 7.24
CA THR A 537 30.43 -19.34 8.15
C THR A 537 29.10 -19.97 7.76
N GLU A 538 28.29 -19.34 6.90
CA GLU A 538 26.97 -19.84 6.54
C GLU A 538 26.63 -19.54 5.07
N ASN A 539 26.68 -20.57 4.23
CA ASN A 539 26.28 -20.49 2.82
C ASN A 539 24.79 -20.85 2.59
N SER A 540 23.93 -20.65 3.59
CA SER A 540 22.54 -21.11 3.54
C SER A 540 21.55 -20.10 2.96
N VAL A 541 21.93 -18.83 2.81
CA VAL A 541 21.04 -17.73 2.37
C VAL A 541 21.45 -17.21 1.00
N VAL A 542 20.44 -16.98 0.16
CA VAL A 542 20.55 -16.24 -1.11
C VAL A 542 19.54 -15.10 -1.10
N ILE A 543 19.76 -14.10 -1.93
CA ILE A 543 18.85 -12.96 -2.08
C ILE A 543 18.20 -13.07 -3.46
N LEU A 544 16.87 -13.13 -3.48
CA LEU A 544 16.10 -12.91 -4.70
C LEU A 544 15.89 -11.39 -4.85
N GLN A 545 16.30 -10.82 -5.98
CA GLN A 545 16.14 -9.39 -6.28
C GLN A 545 15.45 -9.22 -7.60
N GLU A 546 14.47 -8.33 -7.67
CA GLU A 546 13.84 -7.87 -8.91
C GLU A 546 14.11 -6.39 -9.09
N CYS A 547 14.66 -6.04 -10.24
CA CYS A 547 14.86 -4.69 -10.71
C CYS A 547 13.88 -4.41 -11.86
N CYS A 548 13.26 -3.24 -11.82
CA CYS A 548 12.37 -2.78 -12.89
C CYS A 548 12.54 -1.28 -13.08
N THR A 549 12.59 -0.85 -14.34
CA THR A 549 12.66 0.57 -14.70
C THR A 549 11.80 0.84 -15.92
N ASP A 550 11.10 1.97 -15.89
CA ASP A 550 10.28 2.49 -16.99
C ASP A 550 10.29 4.03 -16.96
N SER A 551 9.46 4.68 -17.78
CA SER A 551 9.39 6.15 -17.84
C SER A 551 8.80 6.80 -16.58
N LEU A 552 8.08 6.03 -15.73
CA LEU A 552 7.50 6.52 -14.47
C LEU A 552 8.50 6.50 -13.32
N GLY A 553 9.46 5.56 -13.37
CA GLY A 553 10.44 5.40 -12.32
C GLY A 553 11.08 4.02 -12.30
N SER A 554 11.58 3.63 -11.14
CA SER A 554 12.28 2.37 -10.97
C SER A 554 11.95 1.72 -9.62
N LEU A 555 12.00 0.39 -9.61
CA LEU A 555 11.83 -0.44 -8.41
C LEU A 555 13.05 -1.34 -8.25
N VAL A 556 13.53 -1.48 -7.04
CA VAL A 556 14.51 -2.50 -6.65
C VAL A 556 14.00 -3.18 -5.40
N ILE A 557 13.49 -4.40 -5.56
CA ILE A 557 12.84 -5.16 -4.49
C ILE A 557 13.63 -6.44 -4.28
N TYR A 558 13.88 -6.81 -3.04
CA TYR A 558 14.64 -8.00 -2.70
C TYR A 558 14.14 -8.68 -1.43
N ALA A 559 14.35 -9.98 -1.35
CA ALA A 559 14.08 -10.78 -0.16
C ALA A 559 15.19 -11.80 0.06
N PRO A 560 15.71 -11.93 1.30
CA PRO A 560 16.56 -13.06 1.68
C PRO A 560 15.72 -14.35 1.69
N MET A 561 16.32 -15.43 1.21
CA MET A 561 15.67 -16.73 1.09
C MET A 561 16.66 -17.85 1.44
N ASP A 562 16.14 -18.96 1.91
CA ASP A 562 16.95 -20.16 2.14
C ASP A 562 17.37 -20.79 0.80
N LYS A 563 18.63 -21.16 0.69
CA LYS A 563 19.19 -21.81 -0.51
C LYS A 563 18.46 -23.11 -0.88
N PRO A 564 18.05 -24.00 0.04
CA PRO A 564 17.20 -25.14 -0.28
C PRO A 564 15.88 -24.75 -0.96
N ALA A 565 15.15 -23.75 -0.45
CA ALA A 565 13.91 -23.25 -1.04
C ALA A 565 14.13 -22.69 -2.46
N MET A 566 15.21 -21.94 -2.68
CA MET A 566 15.60 -21.47 -4.01
C MET A 566 15.91 -22.64 -4.95
N ASN A 567 16.60 -23.67 -4.49
CA ASN A 567 16.92 -24.85 -5.31
C ASN A 567 15.67 -25.63 -5.72
N LEU A 568 14.64 -25.73 -4.88
CA LEU A 568 13.35 -26.32 -5.22
C LEU A 568 12.66 -25.51 -6.34
N THR A 569 12.62 -24.19 -6.18
CA THR A 569 12.04 -23.28 -7.20
C THR A 569 12.77 -23.40 -8.55
N THR A 570 14.10 -23.45 -8.54
CA THR A 570 14.90 -23.58 -9.80
C THR A 570 14.72 -24.92 -10.50
N ARG A 571 14.28 -25.96 -9.79
CA ARG A 571 13.94 -27.28 -10.34
C ARG A 571 12.52 -27.36 -10.91
N GLY A 572 11.71 -26.32 -10.73
CA GLY A 572 10.33 -26.29 -11.22
C GLY A 572 9.29 -26.70 -10.16
N GLU A 573 9.65 -26.86 -8.90
CA GLU A 573 8.71 -27.16 -7.83
C GLU A 573 7.89 -25.92 -7.45
N ASP A 574 6.69 -26.14 -6.88
CA ASP A 574 5.78 -25.07 -6.50
C ASP A 574 6.40 -24.14 -5.43
N SER A 575 6.40 -22.85 -5.74
CA SER A 575 6.95 -21.80 -4.88
C SER A 575 5.91 -21.01 -4.07
N SER A 576 4.63 -21.38 -4.16
CA SER A 576 3.50 -20.62 -3.58
C SER A 576 3.62 -20.44 -2.08
N ASN A 577 4.10 -21.46 -1.38
CA ASN A 577 4.21 -21.49 0.08
C ASN A 577 5.61 -21.08 0.62
N ILE A 578 6.55 -20.73 -0.25
CA ILE A 578 7.89 -20.31 0.20
C ILE A 578 7.76 -18.97 0.94
N PRO A 579 8.19 -18.89 2.22
CA PRO A 579 8.09 -17.65 2.96
C PRO A 579 9.01 -16.57 2.37
N ILE A 580 8.44 -15.40 2.07
CA ILE A 580 9.21 -14.23 1.62
C ILE A 580 8.84 -12.99 2.41
N LEU A 581 9.85 -12.19 2.74
CA LEU A 581 9.70 -10.94 3.46
C LEU A 581 10.46 -9.84 2.69
N PRO A 582 9.79 -9.16 1.73
CA PRO A 582 10.46 -8.24 0.83
C PRO A 582 10.79 -6.91 1.50
N SER A 583 11.96 -6.38 1.14
CA SER A 583 12.40 -5.01 1.37
C SER A 583 12.81 -4.38 0.05
N GLY A 584 12.94 -3.06 -0.02
CA GLY A 584 13.36 -2.46 -1.29
C GLY A 584 13.19 -0.96 -1.37
N PHE A 585 13.34 -0.49 -2.60
CA PHE A 585 13.40 0.92 -2.97
C PHE A 585 12.49 1.22 -4.14
N ILE A 586 11.81 2.36 -4.07
CA ILE A 586 11.01 2.91 -5.15
C ILE A 586 11.60 4.28 -5.48
N ILE A 587 11.89 4.50 -6.75
CA ILE A 587 12.48 5.74 -7.25
C ILE A 587 11.50 6.30 -8.27
N SER A 588 10.93 7.46 -8.00
CA SER A 588 9.99 8.14 -8.89
C SER A 588 10.42 9.57 -9.18
N ARG A 589 10.00 10.10 -10.33
CA ARG A 589 10.25 11.49 -10.69
C ARG A 589 9.47 12.41 -9.75
N ASN A 590 10.03 13.58 -9.45
CA ASN A 590 9.42 14.55 -8.53
C ASN A 590 8.19 15.30 -9.12
N GLY A 591 7.77 15.03 -10.35
CA GLY A 591 6.68 15.78 -10.98
C GLY A 591 7.04 17.18 -11.47
N CYS A 592 8.07 17.83 -10.94
CA CYS A 592 8.60 19.10 -11.46
C CYS A 592 9.26 18.87 -12.81
N ARG A 593 8.62 19.32 -13.89
CA ARG A 593 9.26 19.42 -15.21
C ARG A 593 10.05 20.71 -15.33
N GLU A 594 11.16 20.62 -16.05
CA GLU A 594 11.87 21.78 -16.56
C GLU A 594 10.88 22.65 -17.34
N THR A 595 10.55 23.82 -16.83
CA THR A 595 9.87 24.85 -17.62
C THR A 595 10.80 25.18 -18.75
N GLY A 596 10.37 24.82 -19.97
CA GLY A 596 11.10 25.10 -21.21
C GLY A 596 11.56 26.54 -21.24
N SER A 597 12.85 26.71 -21.46
CA SER A 597 13.53 27.98 -21.54
C SER A 597 12.82 28.97 -22.46
N SER A 598 12.20 29.98 -21.89
CA SER A 598 12.07 31.26 -22.59
C SER A 598 13.45 31.95 -22.52
N HIS A 599 14.03 32.15 -23.68
CA HIS A 599 15.21 32.98 -23.86
C HIS A 599 15.02 34.36 -23.20
N ASN A 600 15.75 34.65 -22.15
CA ASN A 600 16.37 35.93 -21.77
C ASN A 600 16.53 36.01 -20.25
N ALA A 601 17.72 35.65 -19.76
CA ALA A 601 18.40 36.39 -18.68
C ALA A 601 19.81 35.84 -18.50
N SER A 602 20.77 36.64 -18.94
CA SER A 602 22.16 36.57 -18.58
C SER A 602 22.34 36.76 -17.08
N THR A 603 22.98 35.85 -16.40
CA THR A 603 24.12 35.98 -15.47
C THR A 603 24.25 34.78 -14.53
N SER A 604 25.41 34.14 -14.64
CA SER A 604 26.22 33.42 -13.63
C SER A 604 25.51 32.55 -12.59
N ALA A 605 25.55 31.25 -12.80
CA ALA A 605 26.08 30.18 -11.94
C ALA A 605 25.68 28.82 -12.52
N ASN A 606 26.63 28.02 -12.91
CA ASN A 606 26.45 26.62 -13.34
C ASN A 606 25.89 25.75 -12.20
N VAL A 607 24.59 25.62 -12.14
CA VAL A 607 23.92 24.51 -11.44
C VAL A 607 23.12 23.79 -12.51
N PRO A 608 23.40 22.51 -12.81
CA PRO A 608 22.52 21.74 -13.67
C PRO A 608 21.19 21.60 -12.97
N GLN A 609 20.13 22.19 -13.49
CA GLN A 609 18.74 21.95 -13.11
C GLN A 609 18.33 20.55 -13.58
N SER A 610 18.93 19.51 -13.03
CA SER A 610 18.41 18.16 -13.18
C SER A 610 17.25 17.99 -12.20
N GLY A 611 16.06 17.69 -12.70
CA GLY A 611 14.90 17.39 -11.86
C GLY A 611 15.26 16.34 -10.81
N GLY A 612 14.93 16.57 -9.53
CA GLY A 612 15.16 15.65 -8.44
C GLY A 612 14.29 14.40 -8.52
N SER A 613 14.56 13.45 -7.65
CA SER A 613 13.81 12.20 -7.54
C SER A 613 13.25 12.00 -6.13
N LEU A 614 12.11 11.35 -6.04
CA LEU A 614 11.55 10.84 -4.79
C LEU A 614 12.05 9.41 -4.59
N LEU A 615 12.67 9.14 -3.46
CA LEU A 615 13.09 7.82 -3.04
C LEU A 615 12.23 7.35 -1.87
N THR A 616 11.52 6.24 -2.04
CA THR A 616 10.84 5.54 -0.94
C THR A 616 11.64 4.30 -0.56
N VAL A 617 11.94 4.17 0.72
CA VAL A 617 12.70 3.04 1.31
C VAL A 617 11.76 2.25 2.19
N VAL A 618 11.71 0.93 2.00
CA VAL A 618 10.85 0.02 2.79
C VAL A 618 11.66 -1.13 3.33
N PHE A 619 11.56 -1.36 4.63
CA PHE A 619 12.12 -2.53 5.30
C PHE A 619 11.08 -3.30 6.09
N GLN A 620 11.23 -4.63 6.10
CA GLN A 620 10.48 -5.52 6.96
C GLN A 620 11.40 -6.38 7.80
N ILE A 621 11.05 -6.57 9.07
CA ILE A 621 11.77 -7.43 9.99
C ILE A 621 10.80 -8.39 10.66
N LEU A 622 11.14 -9.67 10.67
CA LEU A 622 10.44 -10.69 11.46
C LEU A 622 10.94 -10.65 12.90
N VAL A 623 10.02 -10.45 13.83
CA VAL A 623 10.29 -10.51 15.26
C VAL A 623 9.84 -11.87 15.79
N SER A 624 10.80 -12.72 16.16
CA SER A 624 10.56 -14.11 16.59
C SER A 624 9.96 -14.22 17.99
N SER A 625 8.86 -13.58 18.30
CA SER A 625 8.21 -13.76 19.59
C SER A 625 6.74 -14.11 19.40
N SER A 626 6.35 -15.26 19.93
CA SER A 626 4.96 -15.73 19.96
C SER A 626 4.05 -14.92 20.89
N SER A 627 4.60 -14.00 21.67
CA SER A 627 3.85 -13.12 22.57
C SER A 627 4.10 -11.66 22.25
N LEU A 628 3.02 -10.95 21.91
CA LEU A 628 2.98 -9.49 21.80
C LEU A 628 3.08 -8.84 23.18
N SER A 629 4.27 -8.84 23.79
CA SER A 629 4.51 -7.95 24.92
C SER A 629 4.80 -6.55 24.40
N LYS A 630 4.24 -5.51 25.03
CA LYS A 630 4.49 -4.11 24.65
C LYS A 630 5.99 -3.76 24.58
N GLU A 631 6.82 -4.39 25.41
CA GLU A 631 8.27 -4.16 25.44
C GLU A 631 9.00 -4.71 24.19
N VAL A 632 8.58 -5.85 23.65
CA VAL A 632 9.15 -6.41 22.42
C VAL A 632 8.81 -5.54 21.23
N SER A 633 7.57 -5.02 21.20
CA SER A 633 7.11 -4.10 20.15
C SER A 633 7.95 -2.81 20.12
N VAL A 634 8.18 -2.16 21.24
CA VAL A 634 8.94 -0.88 21.32
C VAL A 634 10.41 -1.07 20.90
N LYS A 635 11.08 -2.13 21.36
CA LYS A 635 12.48 -2.43 20.96
C LYS A 635 12.59 -2.73 19.47
N SER A 636 11.63 -3.45 18.92
CA SER A 636 11.61 -3.81 17.50
C SER A 636 11.35 -2.59 16.62
N VAL A 637 10.44 -1.72 17.03
CA VAL A 637 10.17 -0.43 16.36
C VAL A 637 11.41 0.46 16.36
N ALA A 638 12.10 0.58 17.50
CA ALA A 638 13.33 1.36 17.59
C ALA A 638 14.45 0.76 16.71
N GLY A 639 14.56 -0.57 16.65
CA GLY A 639 15.50 -1.28 15.78
C GLY A 639 15.26 -1.01 14.30
N VAL A 640 13.99 -1.07 13.86
CA VAL A 640 13.61 -0.80 12.46
C VAL A 640 13.81 0.67 12.10
N ASN A 641 13.49 1.59 12.99
CA ASN A 641 13.76 3.02 12.81
C ASN A 641 15.27 3.28 12.62
N SER A 642 16.11 2.71 13.49
CA SER A 642 17.57 2.81 13.36
C SER A 642 18.08 2.21 12.05
N LEU A 643 17.50 1.11 11.58
CA LEU A 643 17.84 0.49 10.31
C LEU A 643 17.54 1.41 9.13
N ILE A 644 16.33 1.98 9.05
CA ILE A 644 15.97 2.92 7.98
C ILE A 644 16.88 4.14 8.01
N SER A 645 17.04 4.78 9.17
CA SER A 645 17.85 5.98 9.31
C SER A 645 19.31 5.73 8.89
N SER A 646 19.88 4.60 9.31
CA SER A 646 21.24 4.19 8.93
C SER A 646 21.36 3.91 7.44
N THR A 647 20.34 3.29 6.83
CA THR A 647 20.34 2.99 5.40
C THR A 647 20.22 4.27 4.58
N VAL A 648 19.30 5.17 4.93
CA VAL A 648 19.12 6.47 4.27
C VAL A 648 20.43 7.27 4.32
N GLN A 649 21.09 7.31 5.48
CA GLN A 649 22.36 8.00 5.62
C GLN A 649 23.46 7.40 4.74
N LYS A 650 23.55 6.07 4.67
CA LYS A 650 24.51 5.40 3.77
C LYS A 650 24.21 5.67 2.30
N ILE A 651 22.93 5.69 1.91
CA ILE A 651 22.51 6.03 0.56
C ILE A 651 22.92 7.47 0.22
N LYS A 652 22.63 8.44 1.12
CA LYS A 652 23.06 9.84 0.94
C LYS A 652 24.58 9.95 0.76
N VAL A 653 25.36 9.21 1.55
CA VAL A 653 26.82 9.17 1.45
C VAL A 653 27.28 8.56 0.11
N ALA A 654 26.71 7.39 -0.26
CA ALA A 654 27.05 6.69 -1.51
C ALA A 654 26.73 7.54 -2.76
N LEU A 655 25.66 8.33 -2.71
CA LEU A 655 25.23 9.26 -3.74
C LEU A 655 25.91 10.65 -3.65
N ARG A 656 26.78 10.87 -2.67
CA ARG A 656 27.46 12.16 -2.40
C ARG A 656 26.48 13.31 -2.10
N CYS A 657 25.33 13.00 -1.49
CA CYS A 657 24.30 13.97 -1.10
C CYS A 657 24.24 14.16 0.43
N ALA A 658 25.31 13.85 1.17
CA ALA A 658 25.30 13.82 2.64
C ALA A 658 25.05 15.19 3.30
N ASN A 659 25.25 16.30 2.58
CA ASN A 659 25.12 17.66 3.13
C ASN A 659 23.76 18.31 2.82
N LEU A 660 22.78 17.53 2.39
CA LEU A 660 21.42 18.00 2.07
C LEU A 660 20.48 17.51 3.17
N ASP A 661 20.29 18.32 4.19
CA ASP A 661 19.26 18.17 5.23
C ASP A 661 17.99 18.89 4.83
#